data_dd467066848382523f85215485865fac
#
_entry.id   dd467066848382523f85215485865fac
#
_cell.length_a   1.000
_cell.length_b   1.000
_cell.length_c   1.000
_cell.angle_alpha   90.00
_cell.angle_beta   90.00
_cell.angle_gamma   90.00
#
_symmetry.space_group_name_H-M   'P 1'
#
loop_
_entity.id
_entity.type
_entity.pdbx_description
1 polymer ?
#
loop_
_entity_poly.entity_id
_entity_poly.type
_entity_poly.pdbx_seq_one_letter_code
_entity_poly.pdbx_strand_id
1 'polypeptide(L)'
;MNDYLFYLLLGSAAGAIIAGFAMGLIISYQGSGIVNFAYGAIAMWSAYVYAELRNGAYLFPIPGLPDRYHFGSDVGFTWAFILALLTAALTGLVIYALIFRPLRNAPALARVVASVGLIIVMIGLKDRRFPDQLAMRVDPILPREVVTITETLRVPRDGLWLLGIVLLITVVVWAASKYLRFGLATRAAAENEKGAVLLGHSPDFLAASGWVISSVVGAVVAILAAPLVQLNGSIFTFGFLIPALGAALIGKFRNFWPTVLTGVAIGMVQSTFTKMQIDFSWWPEYGMREGLPFMVIIVTMIVSGERLPERGSVGGWKLPYVPPANVTWFSAGVPILIASAGILFLGPLWRAAIMSSLIAAVLALSFVVLIGFGGQTSLAQMAFAGVGGFALSKLATNYGIPFPFAPILASLGAMLFGVLVGLPALRVRGTNLAIVTLAGGVTIAEFVFKHPWVIGGMDTGGPKIPNPSLGDWNLGLVYGNKTSRPVFAFFLLAILTILCLMVANIRRSGSGRVMLAVRSNERAAAAVGINNVRVKMMMFGLSAFIAGMGGSLIAYRFGAVSDLSYGTIASLTALSFAYLGGITSVSGAVAAGVTAASGVAFYSMNQVFGSFGRWEALIGGVLLIFTAITNPEGIAGGIRMQVAQKRQAKELAKQEKSALASA
;
A
#
# COMPACT_ATOMS: atom_id res chain seq x y z
N MET A 1 26.85 6.77 29.60
CA MET A 1 25.45 6.97 30.06
C MET A 1 24.85 8.26 29.49
N ASN A 2 25.59 9.38 29.53
CA ASN A 2 25.09 10.67 29.01
C ASN A 2 24.77 10.63 27.49
N ASP A 3 25.54 9.88 26.68
CA ASP A 3 25.31 9.79 25.26
C ASP A 3 24.00 9.07 24.90
N TYR A 4 23.67 7.99 25.61
CA TYR A 4 22.40 7.30 25.41
C TYR A 4 21.20 8.18 25.77
N LEU A 5 21.33 8.98 26.85
CA LEU A 5 20.31 9.95 27.23
C LEU A 5 20.17 11.06 26.17
N PHE A 6 21.29 11.49 25.58
CA PHE A 6 21.28 12.44 24.47
C PHE A 6 20.51 11.90 23.25
N TYR A 7 20.84 10.69 22.79
CA TYR A 7 20.14 10.08 21.65
C TYR A 7 18.66 9.80 21.95
N LEU A 8 18.34 9.42 23.19
CA LEU A 8 16.96 9.22 23.64
C LEU A 8 16.16 10.54 23.55
N LEU A 9 16.71 11.64 24.04
CA LEU A 9 16.09 12.97 23.97
C LEU A 9 16.03 13.50 22.53
N LEU A 10 17.05 13.26 21.72
CA LEU A 10 17.06 13.61 20.30
C LEU A 10 15.93 12.88 19.55
N GLY A 11 15.67 11.62 19.89
CA GLY A 11 14.57 10.82 19.34
C GLY A 11 13.18 11.32 19.72
N SER A 12 13.05 12.21 20.70
CA SER A 12 11.76 12.78 21.13
C SER A 12 11.05 13.54 20.00
N ALA A 13 11.79 14.20 19.12
CA ALA A 13 11.24 14.89 17.94
C ALA A 13 10.55 13.92 16.97
N ALA A 14 11.25 12.86 16.57
CA ALA A 14 10.66 11.80 15.73
C ALA A 14 9.50 11.11 16.43
N GLY A 15 9.65 10.85 17.74
CA GLY A 15 8.59 10.27 18.58
C GLY A 15 7.35 11.15 18.67
N ALA A 16 7.50 12.46 18.76
CA ALA A 16 6.40 13.42 18.75
C ALA A 16 5.63 13.38 17.42
N ILE A 17 6.33 13.30 16.28
CA ILE A 17 5.69 13.18 14.95
C ILE A 17 4.89 11.88 14.90
N ILE A 18 5.50 10.75 15.28
CA ILE A 18 4.85 9.43 15.30
C ILE A 18 3.61 9.45 16.18
N ALA A 19 3.71 10.03 17.39
CA ALA A 19 2.61 10.15 18.35
C ALA A 19 1.46 11.02 17.80
N GLY A 20 1.77 12.15 17.18
CA GLY A 20 0.78 13.04 16.57
C GLY A 20 0.05 12.38 15.39
N PHE A 21 0.77 11.65 14.54
CA PHE A 21 0.17 10.85 13.45
C PHE A 21 -0.71 9.72 14.00
N ALA A 22 -0.24 9.00 15.03
CA ALA A 22 -1.00 7.93 15.67
C ALA A 22 -2.30 8.44 16.31
N MET A 23 -2.24 9.61 16.96
CA MET A 23 -3.42 10.25 17.53
C MET A 23 -4.45 10.61 16.45
N GLY A 24 -4.03 11.19 15.34
CA GLY A 24 -4.92 11.50 14.23
C GLY A 24 -5.56 10.26 13.61
N LEU A 25 -4.81 9.16 13.49
CA LEU A 25 -5.36 7.87 13.07
C LEU A 25 -6.46 7.36 14.01
N ILE A 26 -6.30 7.50 15.31
CA ILE A 26 -7.34 7.12 16.29
C ILE A 26 -8.60 7.98 16.11
N ILE A 27 -8.46 9.30 15.95
CA ILE A 27 -9.58 10.21 15.79
C ILE A 27 -10.42 9.82 14.55
N SER A 28 -9.78 9.62 13.41
CA SER A 28 -10.47 9.20 12.17
C SER A 28 -11.11 7.82 12.32
N TYR A 29 -10.43 6.89 12.99
CA TYR A 29 -10.94 5.54 13.23
C TYR A 29 -12.15 5.53 14.18
N GLN A 30 -12.09 6.25 15.31
CA GLN A 30 -13.23 6.36 16.25
C GLN A 30 -14.47 6.98 15.59
N GLY A 31 -14.27 7.94 14.67
CA GLY A 31 -15.37 8.55 13.94
C GLY A 31 -16.01 7.63 12.90
N SER A 32 -15.22 6.89 12.13
CA SER A 32 -15.69 6.17 10.94
C SER A 32 -15.56 4.64 11.00
N GLY A 33 -14.79 4.09 11.92
CA GLY A 33 -14.41 2.67 11.95
C GLY A 33 -13.47 2.25 10.81
N ILE A 34 -12.86 3.22 10.11
CA ILE A 34 -11.98 2.99 8.96
C ILE A 34 -10.56 3.40 9.31
N VAL A 35 -9.60 2.49 9.14
CA VAL A 35 -8.18 2.83 9.25
C VAL A 35 -7.78 3.63 8.01
N ASN A 36 -7.39 4.89 8.20
CA ASN A 36 -6.99 5.78 7.12
C ASN A 36 -5.52 5.61 6.77
N PHE A 37 -5.19 4.74 5.81
CA PHE A 37 -3.81 4.59 5.32
C PHE A 37 -3.29 5.83 4.57
N ALA A 38 -4.17 6.68 4.05
CA ALA A 38 -3.78 7.91 3.37
C ALA A 38 -3.52 9.09 4.32
N TYR A 39 -3.58 8.88 5.64
CA TYR A 39 -3.46 9.94 6.63
C TYR A 39 -2.18 10.76 6.46
N GLY A 40 -1.04 10.08 6.29
CA GLY A 40 0.25 10.72 6.06
C GLY A 40 0.30 11.54 4.77
N ALA A 41 -0.34 11.08 3.70
CA ALA A 41 -0.42 11.79 2.43
C ALA A 41 -1.28 13.08 2.52
N ILE A 42 -2.37 13.03 3.29
CA ILE A 42 -3.21 14.23 3.56
C ILE A 42 -2.42 15.25 4.39
N ALA A 43 -1.74 14.80 5.43
CA ALA A 43 -0.90 15.64 6.27
C ALA A 43 0.26 16.27 5.49
N MET A 44 0.95 15.48 4.66
CA MET A 44 1.97 15.93 3.72
C MET A 44 1.46 17.05 2.82
N TRP A 45 0.31 16.86 2.16
CA TRP A 45 -0.27 17.86 1.27
C TRP A 45 -0.49 19.20 1.98
N SER A 46 -0.99 19.17 3.21
CA SER A 46 -1.21 20.36 4.03
C SER A 46 0.10 21.11 4.33
N ALA A 47 1.20 20.37 4.55
CA ALA A 47 2.52 20.97 4.76
C ALA A 47 3.08 21.60 3.46
N TYR A 48 2.84 21.00 2.27
CA TYR A 48 3.18 21.61 0.99
C TYR A 48 2.38 22.88 0.73
N VAL A 49 1.08 22.89 1.04
CA VAL A 49 0.23 24.10 0.94
C VAL A 49 0.76 25.21 1.85
N TYR A 50 1.12 24.89 3.09
CA TYR A 50 1.74 25.86 4.01
C TYR A 50 3.05 26.43 3.45
N ALA A 51 3.94 25.57 2.98
CA ALA A 51 5.24 25.98 2.45
C ALA A 51 5.09 26.93 1.23
N GLU A 52 4.18 26.62 0.32
CA GLU A 52 3.91 27.47 -0.85
C GLU A 52 3.22 28.79 -0.47
N LEU A 53 2.33 28.79 0.53
CA LEU A 53 1.75 30.04 1.05
C LEU A 53 2.83 30.97 1.61
N ARG A 54 3.83 30.41 2.29
CA ARG A 54 4.99 31.19 2.75
C ARG A 54 5.81 31.80 1.60
N ASN A 55 5.79 31.16 0.44
CA ASN A 55 6.40 31.63 -0.80
C ASN A 55 5.45 32.51 -1.66
N GLY A 56 4.33 32.97 -1.09
CA GLY A 56 3.37 33.85 -1.77
C GLY A 56 2.48 33.15 -2.81
N ALA A 57 2.35 31.83 -2.77
CA ALA A 57 1.51 31.08 -3.70
C ALA A 57 0.56 30.11 -2.99
N TYR A 58 -0.63 29.89 -3.53
CA TYR A 58 -1.59 28.89 -3.08
C TYR A 58 -1.65 27.71 -4.05
N LEU A 59 -1.54 26.49 -3.53
CA LEU A 59 -1.64 25.25 -4.30
C LEU A 59 -3.09 24.77 -4.40
N PHE A 60 -3.61 24.67 -5.62
CA PHE A 60 -4.91 24.06 -5.81
C PHE A 60 -4.82 22.53 -5.81
N PRO A 61 -5.66 21.83 -5.00
CA PRO A 61 -5.68 20.37 -4.96
C PRO A 61 -6.38 19.75 -6.18
N ILE A 62 -7.09 20.53 -7.02
CA ILE A 62 -7.91 20.03 -8.11
C ILE A 62 -7.11 20.03 -9.41
N PRO A 63 -6.95 18.89 -10.09
CA PRO A 63 -6.34 18.83 -11.42
C PRO A 63 -7.21 19.61 -12.44
N GLY A 64 -6.57 20.41 -13.29
CA GLY A 64 -7.27 21.22 -14.30
C GLY A 64 -7.48 22.69 -13.91
N LEU A 65 -7.37 23.04 -12.64
CA LEU A 65 -7.23 24.43 -12.21
C LEU A 65 -5.76 24.89 -12.35
N PRO A 66 -5.50 26.21 -12.38
CA PRO A 66 -4.15 26.74 -12.36
C PRO A 66 -3.32 26.08 -11.26
N ASP A 67 -2.08 25.70 -11.56
CA ASP A 67 -1.24 24.95 -10.62
C ASP A 67 -0.99 25.73 -9.35
N ARG A 68 -0.79 27.04 -9.46
CA ARG A 68 -0.52 27.98 -8.38
C ARG A 68 -1.26 29.29 -8.63
N TYR A 69 -1.75 29.88 -7.55
CA TYR A 69 -2.23 31.27 -7.55
C TYR A 69 -1.24 32.11 -6.74
N HIS A 70 -0.61 33.08 -7.38
CA HIS A 70 0.36 33.96 -6.76
C HIS A 70 -0.31 35.20 -6.17
N PHE A 71 -0.05 35.47 -4.89
CA PHE A 71 -0.57 36.63 -4.19
C PHE A 71 0.25 37.91 -4.39
N GLY A 72 1.41 37.81 -5.08
CA GLY A 72 2.32 38.95 -5.32
C GLY A 72 3.22 39.33 -4.14
N SER A 73 2.96 38.80 -2.95
CA SER A 73 3.78 38.95 -1.74
C SER A 73 3.70 37.69 -0.87
N ASP A 74 4.72 37.47 -0.06
CA ASP A 74 4.77 36.36 0.88
C ASP A 74 3.65 36.49 1.93
N VAL A 75 2.97 35.38 2.21
CA VAL A 75 1.91 35.35 3.21
C VAL A 75 2.56 35.21 4.60
N GLY A 76 2.21 36.09 5.53
CA GLY A 76 2.70 36.03 6.90
C GLY A 76 2.36 34.70 7.58
N PHE A 77 3.20 34.28 8.55
CA PHE A 77 3.09 32.99 9.24
C PHE A 77 1.65 32.66 9.68
N THR A 78 1.00 33.59 10.39
CA THR A 78 -0.34 33.34 10.96
C THR A 78 -1.37 33.03 9.90
N TRP A 79 -1.41 33.81 8.82
CA TRP A 79 -2.37 33.60 7.72
C TRP A 79 -2.06 32.35 6.93
N ALA A 80 -0.77 32.09 6.64
CA ALA A 80 -0.34 30.86 5.96
C ALA A 80 -0.74 29.61 6.77
N PHE A 81 -0.55 29.65 8.08
CA PHE A 81 -0.91 28.56 8.98
C PHE A 81 -2.44 28.34 9.03
N ILE A 82 -3.22 29.40 9.25
CA ILE A 82 -4.70 29.31 9.27
C ILE A 82 -5.25 28.79 7.95
N LEU A 83 -4.78 29.33 6.81
CA LEU A 83 -5.23 28.89 5.48
C LEU A 83 -4.86 27.42 5.19
N ALA A 84 -3.67 26.99 5.60
CA ALA A 84 -3.27 25.58 5.48
C ALA A 84 -4.15 24.66 6.32
N LEU A 85 -4.51 25.06 7.55
CA LEU A 85 -5.43 24.29 8.40
C LEU A 85 -6.84 24.24 7.83
N LEU A 86 -7.35 25.35 7.29
CA LEU A 86 -8.66 25.39 6.61
C LEU A 86 -8.65 24.48 5.37
N THR A 87 -7.57 24.51 4.59
CA THR A 87 -7.39 23.59 3.45
C THR A 87 -7.37 22.14 3.91
N ALA A 88 -6.69 21.81 5.02
CA ALA A 88 -6.68 20.47 5.60
C ALA A 88 -8.07 20.02 6.04
N ALA A 89 -8.81 20.89 6.71
CA ALA A 89 -10.19 20.63 7.17
C ALA A 89 -11.11 20.34 5.97
N LEU A 90 -11.04 21.19 4.93
CA LEU A 90 -11.82 21.02 3.71
C LEU A 90 -11.44 19.72 2.97
N THR A 91 -10.15 19.44 2.84
CA THR A 91 -9.65 18.20 2.22
C THR A 91 -10.16 16.97 2.97
N GLY A 92 -10.09 16.96 4.30
CA GLY A 92 -10.62 15.89 5.14
C GLY A 92 -12.13 15.68 4.96
N LEU A 93 -12.91 16.77 4.91
CA LEU A 93 -14.35 16.72 4.68
C LEU A 93 -14.68 16.16 3.28
N VAL A 94 -14.03 16.67 2.24
CA VAL A 94 -14.25 16.25 0.85
C VAL A 94 -13.89 14.78 0.65
N ILE A 95 -12.75 14.34 1.19
CA ILE A 95 -12.32 12.93 1.13
C ILE A 95 -13.34 12.02 1.83
N TYR A 96 -13.80 12.40 3.02
CA TYR A 96 -14.83 11.64 3.71
C TYR A 96 -16.12 11.57 2.88
N ALA A 97 -16.63 12.71 2.42
CA ALA A 97 -17.91 12.79 1.73
C ALA A 97 -17.91 12.02 0.39
N LEU A 98 -16.84 12.15 -0.41
CA LEU A 98 -16.78 11.57 -1.74
C LEU A 98 -16.27 10.12 -1.77
N ILE A 99 -15.40 9.74 -0.84
CA ILE A 99 -14.72 8.44 -0.89
C ILE A 99 -15.24 7.51 0.21
N PHE A 100 -15.13 7.92 1.49
CA PHE A 100 -15.36 6.99 2.59
C PHE A 100 -16.81 6.86 3.03
N ARG A 101 -17.64 7.87 2.82
CA ARG A 101 -19.09 7.79 3.06
C ARG A 101 -19.76 6.74 2.15
N PRO A 102 -19.54 6.69 0.84
CA PRO A 102 -20.06 5.61 -0.02
C PRO A 102 -19.50 4.23 0.37
N LEU A 103 -18.26 4.16 0.85
CA LEU A 103 -17.59 2.92 1.24
C LEU A 103 -17.91 2.45 2.68
N ARG A 104 -18.80 3.13 3.39
CA ARG A 104 -19.14 2.79 4.77
C ARG A 104 -19.60 1.34 4.91
N ASN A 105 -20.40 0.85 3.97
CA ASN A 105 -20.91 -0.51 3.91
C ASN A 105 -20.10 -1.43 2.99
N ALA A 106 -18.94 -1.00 2.50
CA ALA A 106 -18.07 -1.80 1.64
C ALA A 106 -17.18 -2.76 2.45
N PRO A 107 -16.73 -3.87 1.86
CA PRO A 107 -15.76 -4.76 2.48
C PRO A 107 -14.48 -4.02 2.93
N ALA A 108 -13.83 -4.53 3.98
CA ALA A 108 -12.60 -3.93 4.50
C ALA A 108 -11.52 -3.71 3.42
N LEU A 109 -11.39 -4.66 2.49
CA LEU A 109 -10.45 -4.56 1.37
C LEU A 109 -10.74 -3.36 0.46
N ALA A 110 -12.00 -3.08 0.12
CA ALA A 110 -12.37 -1.92 -0.71
C ALA A 110 -11.99 -0.59 -0.04
N ARG A 111 -12.16 -0.50 1.29
CA ARG A 111 -11.76 0.67 2.08
C ARG A 111 -10.24 0.87 2.11
N VAL A 112 -9.47 -0.22 2.26
CA VAL A 112 -8.01 -0.19 2.17
C VAL A 112 -7.57 0.25 0.77
N VAL A 113 -8.14 -0.35 -0.28
CA VAL A 113 -7.82 -0.03 -1.67
C VAL A 113 -8.14 1.43 -2.00
N ALA A 114 -9.27 1.97 -1.53
CA ALA A 114 -9.60 3.37 -1.70
C ALA A 114 -8.61 4.30 -0.97
N SER A 115 -8.16 3.93 0.24
CA SER A 115 -7.09 4.67 0.95
C SER A 115 -5.79 4.66 0.15
N VAL A 116 -5.43 3.52 -0.44
CA VAL A 116 -4.24 3.42 -1.30
C VAL A 116 -4.40 4.25 -2.58
N GLY A 117 -5.57 4.20 -3.21
CA GLY A 117 -5.88 5.08 -4.34
C GLY A 117 -5.70 6.55 -4.00
N LEU A 118 -6.11 6.96 -2.81
CA LEU A 118 -5.93 8.32 -2.32
C LEU A 118 -4.45 8.66 -2.09
N ILE A 119 -3.64 7.73 -1.57
CA ILE A 119 -2.17 7.92 -1.47
C ILE A 119 -1.59 8.21 -2.86
N ILE A 120 -1.94 7.38 -3.85
CA ILE A 120 -1.44 7.51 -5.22
C ILE A 120 -1.86 8.86 -5.83
N VAL A 121 -3.11 9.28 -5.60
CA VAL A 121 -3.60 10.61 -6.04
C VAL A 121 -2.80 11.74 -5.39
N MET A 122 -2.58 11.70 -4.08
CA MET A 122 -1.87 12.76 -3.36
C MET A 122 -0.38 12.83 -3.75
N ILE A 123 0.28 11.68 -3.92
CA ILE A 123 1.66 11.63 -4.42
C ILE A 123 1.71 12.10 -5.87
N GLY A 124 0.80 11.66 -6.73
CA GLY A 124 0.72 12.11 -8.12
C GLY A 124 0.46 13.61 -8.26
N LEU A 125 -0.36 14.20 -7.38
CA LEU A 125 -0.55 15.65 -7.27
C LEU A 125 0.76 16.36 -6.89
N LYS A 126 1.46 15.85 -5.87
CA LYS A 126 2.76 16.38 -5.43
C LYS A 126 3.78 16.32 -6.57
N ASP A 127 3.95 15.15 -7.21
CA ASP A 127 4.94 14.98 -8.28
C ASP A 127 4.64 15.85 -9.51
N ARG A 128 3.36 16.11 -9.79
CA ARG A 128 2.95 17.03 -10.84
C ARG A 128 3.26 18.49 -10.51
N ARG A 129 3.05 18.90 -9.25
CA ARG A 129 3.28 20.30 -8.80
C ARG A 129 4.77 20.59 -8.58
N PHE A 130 5.53 19.56 -8.22
CA PHE A 130 6.96 19.60 -7.88
C PHE A 130 7.74 18.49 -8.61
N PRO A 131 7.83 18.52 -9.96
CA PRO A 131 8.38 17.41 -10.75
C PRO A 131 9.86 17.13 -10.45
N ASP A 132 10.62 18.17 -10.10
CA ASP A 132 12.09 18.08 -9.94
C ASP A 132 12.53 18.11 -8.46
N GLN A 133 11.56 18.11 -7.51
CA GLN A 133 11.87 18.22 -6.08
C GLN A 133 11.59 16.90 -5.34
N LEU A 134 12.65 16.20 -4.96
CA LEU A 134 12.56 15.03 -4.07
C LEU A 134 12.20 15.44 -2.65
N ALA A 135 12.74 16.56 -2.17
CA ALA A 135 12.48 17.13 -0.85
C ALA A 135 12.49 18.66 -0.91
N MET A 136 11.58 19.30 -0.18
CA MET A 136 11.47 20.74 -0.06
C MET A 136 11.97 21.16 1.32
N ARG A 137 12.82 22.21 1.36
CA ARG A 137 13.19 22.86 2.62
C ARG A 137 12.10 23.84 3.03
N VAL A 138 11.76 23.81 4.31
CA VAL A 138 10.81 24.75 4.93
C VAL A 138 11.55 25.52 6.01
N ASP A 139 11.30 26.82 6.09
CA ASP A 139 11.92 27.66 7.11
C ASP A 139 11.56 27.20 8.54
N PRO A 140 12.47 27.34 9.50
CA PRO A 140 12.22 26.99 10.89
C PRO A 140 10.99 27.73 11.45
N ILE A 141 10.08 26.97 12.04
CA ILE A 141 8.89 27.49 12.71
C ILE A 141 9.12 27.55 14.22
N LEU A 142 9.78 26.53 14.76
CA LEU A 142 10.07 26.40 16.17
C LEU A 142 11.49 26.89 16.48
N PRO A 143 11.74 27.41 17.70
CA PRO A 143 13.06 27.89 18.12
C PRO A 143 14.10 26.76 18.03
N ARG A 144 15.22 27.00 17.33
CA ARG A 144 16.31 26.03 17.16
C ARG A 144 17.44 26.17 18.16
N GLU A 145 17.32 27.09 19.10
CA GLU A 145 18.31 27.25 20.16
C GLU A 145 18.54 25.95 20.91
N VAL A 146 19.77 25.69 21.30
CA VAL A 146 20.15 24.47 22.01
C VAL A 146 19.93 24.66 23.50
N VAL A 147 19.20 23.73 24.12
CA VAL A 147 19.12 23.66 25.59
C VAL A 147 20.32 22.88 26.11
N THR A 148 21.14 23.52 26.91
CA THR A 148 22.19 22.86 27.71
C THR A 148 21.56 22.34 29.00
N ILE A 149 21.30 21.02 29.05
CA ILE A 149 20.81 20.37 30.29
C ILE A 149 21.97 20.10 31.24
N THR A 150 23.12 19.70 30.65
CA THR A 150 24.40 19.51 31.33
C THR A 150 25.51 19.94 30.36
N GLU A 151 26.72 20.17 30.83
CA GLU A 151 27.86 20.59 29.97
C GLU A 151 28.06 19.69 28.76
N THR A 152 27.73 18.40 28.85
CA THR A 152 27.82 17.37 27.79
C THR A 152 26.52 17.12 27.07
N LEU A 153 25.36 17.59 27.59
CA LEU A 153 24.02 17.28 27.06
C LEU A 153 23.37 18.52 26.45
N ARG A 154 23.50 18.65 25.11
CA ARG A 154 22.96 19.79 24.35
C ARG A 154 21.90 19.30 23.39
N VAL A 155 20.61 19.60 23.66
CA VAL A 155 19.45 19.11 22.86
C VAL A 155 18.80 20.27 22.13
N PRO A 156 18.47 20.14 20.81
CA PRO A 156 17.72 21.15 20.07
C PRO A 156 16.33 21.39 20.68
N ARG A 157 15.94 22.64 20.86
CA ARG A 157 14.64 23.01 21.46
C ARG A 157 13.44 22.65 20.59
N ASP A 158 13.61 22.68 19.30
CA ASP A 158 12.53 22.45 18.31
C ASP A 158 11.81 21.11 18.52
N GLY A 159 12.56 20.02 18.74
CA GLY A 159 12.01 18.70 19.04
C GLY A 159 11.23 18.65 20.36
N LEU A 160 11.73 19.34 21.40
CA LEU A 160 11.05 19.41 22.70
C LEU A 160 9.77 20.24 22.64
N TRP A 161 9.77 21.36 21.90
CA TRP A 161 8.57 22.15 21.63
C TRP A 161 7.53 21.35 20.88
N LEU A 162 7.94 20.62 19.83
CA LEU A 162 7.03 19.74 19.09
C LEU A 162 6.40 18.69 20.00
N LEU A 163 7.20 18.04 20.85
CA LEU A 163 6.69 17.08 21.83
C LEU A 163 5.67 17.73 22.78
N GLY A 164 5.98 18.92 23.32
CA GLY A 164 5.08 19.68 24.19
C GLY A 164 3.75 20.02 23.51
N ILE A 165 3.80 20.46 22.24
CA ILE A 165 2.60 20.77 21.45
C ILE A 165 1.77 19.50 21.20
N VAL A 166 2.39 18.38 20.83
CA VAL A 166 1.68 17.11 20.59
C VAL A 166 1.04 16.60 21.89
N LEU A 167 1.72 16.70 23.01
CA LEU A 167 1.16 16.35 24.32
C LEU A 167 -0.03 17.26 24.68
N LEU A 168 0.08 18.58 24.45
CA LEU A 168 -1.02 19.53 24.66
C LEU A 168 -2.24 19.17 23.79
N ILE A 169 -2.04 18.92 22.49
CA ILE A 169 -3.10 18.50 21.59
C ILE A 169 -3.72 17.18 22.10
N THR A 170 -2.90 16.25 22.58
CA THR A 170 -3.38 14.98 23.15
C THR A 170 -4.28 15.21 24.35
N VAL A 171 -3.89 16.09 25.29
CA VAL A 171 -4.73 16.45 26.44
C VAL A 171 -6.04 17.06 26.01
N VAL A 172 -6.02 18.00 25.06
CA VAL A 172 -7.22 18.67 24.55
C VAL A 172 -8.17 17.66 23.88
N VAL A 173 -7.66 16.80 22.98
CA VAL A 173 -8.45 15.80 22.27
C VAL A 173 -8.97 14.73 23.23
N TRP A 174 -8.16 14.27 24.17
CA TRP A 174 -8.58 13.32 25.19
C TRP A 174 -9.69 13.91 26.08
N ALA A 175 -9.51 15.15 26.56
CA ALA A 175 -10.52 15.83 27.37
C ALA A 175 -11.82 16.06 26.58
N ALA A 176 -11.72 16.50 25.34
CA ALA A 176 -12.86 16.64 24.44
C ALA A 176 -13.60 15.30 24.21
N SER A 177 -12.85 14.23 23.97
CA SER A 177 -13.41 12.88 23.81
C SER A 177 -14.07 12.35 25.09
N LYS A 178 -13.58 12.72 26.28
CA LYS A 178 -14.05 12.21 27.57
C LYS A 178 -15.22 13.02 28.13
N TYR A 179 -15.17 14.34 28.04
CA TYR A 179 -16.07 15.25 28.77
C TYR A 179 -17.08 15.96 27.87
N LEU A 180 -16.80 16.16 26.57
CA LEU A 180 -17.76 16.83 25.68
C LEU A 180 -18.83 15.84 25.19
N ARG A 181 -20.08 16.34 25.03
CA ARG A 181 -21.19 15.58 24.47
C ARG A 181 -20.86 14.99 23.10
N PHE A 182 -20.13 15.72 22.29
CA PHE A 182 -19.64 15.25 20.98
C PHE A 182 -18.74 14.02 21.10
N GLY A 183 -17.77 14.00 22.00
CA GLY A 183 -16.88 12.86 22.24
C GLY A 183 -17.63 11.62 22.77
N LEU A 184 -18.61 11.83 23.66
CA LEU A 184 -19.48 10.75 24.15
C LEU A 184 -20.32 10.16 23.03
N ALA A 185 -20.95 11.01 22.18
CA ALA A 185 -21.74 10.58 21.03
C ALA A 185 -20.90 9.80 20.01
N THR A 186 -19.65 10.24 19.75
CA THR A 186 -18.72 9.56 18.84
C THR A 186 -18.37 8.16 19.35
N ARG A 187 -18.10 8.00 20.65
CA ARG A 187 -17.83 6.69 21.26
C ARG A 187 -19.06 5.78 21.23
N ALA A 188 -20.24 6.31 21.57
CA ALA A 188 -21.48 5.58 21.51
C ALA A 188 -21.80 5.09 20.08
N ALA A 189 -21.63 5.96 19.09
CA ALA A 189 -21.78 5.61 17.67
C ALA A 189 -20.73 4.59 17.18
N ALA A 190 -19.52 4.61 17.75
CA ALA A 190 -18.50 3.61 17.45
C ALA A 190 -18.85 2.21 17.98
N GLU A 191 -19.53 2.13 19.13
CA GLU A 191 -19.95 0.86 19.75
C GLU A 191 -21.26 0.34 19.16
N ASN A 192 -22.27 1.22 19.04
CA ASN A 192 -23.58 0.86 18.49
C ASN A 192 -24.15 2.00 17.64
N GLU A 193 -23.98 1.89 16.34
CA GLU A 193 -24.43 2.88 15.39
C GLU A 193 -25.96 3.04 15.35
N LYS A 194 -26.69 1.91 15.39
CA LYS A 194 -28.16 1.93 15.39
C LYS A 194 -28.70 2.58 16.66
N GLY A 195 -28.08 2.28 17.80
CA GLY A 195 -28.41 2.92 19.07
C GLY A 195 -28.16 4.43 19.05
N ALA A 196 -27.05 4.90 18.45
CA ALA A 196 -26.77 6.32 18.31
C ALA A 196 -27.81 7.05 17.44
N VAL A 197 -28.27 6.44 16.35
CA VAL A 197 -29.34 6.98 15.49
C VAL A 197 -30.65 7.10 16.26
N LEU A 198 -31.00 6.09 17.06
CA LEU A 198 -32.22 6.12 17.90
C LEU A 198 -32.18 7.23 18.97
N LEU A 199 -30.98 7.61 19.40
CA LEU A 199 -30.76 8.74 20.33
C LEU A 199 -30.65 10.10 19.61
N GLY A 200 -30.94 10.16 18.30
CA GLY A 200 -30.91 11.39 17.52
C GLY A 200 -29.57 11.87 17.03
N HIS A 201 -28.50 11.05 17.18
CA HIS A 201 -27.18 11.39 16.67
C HIS A 201 -26.97 10.89 15.23
N SER A 202 -26.47 11.76 14.35
CA SER A 202 -26.09 11.39 12.98
C SER A 202 -24.69 10.77 12.94
N PRO A 203 -24.54 9.47 12.66
CA PRO A 203 -23.23 8.84 12.54
C PRO A 203 -22.39 9.41 11.41
N ASP A 204 -23.02 9.91 10.32
CA ASP A 204 -22.32 10.55 9.20
C ASP A 204 -21.69 11.87 9.62
N PHE A 205 -22.40 12.70 10.40
CA PHE A 205 -21.86 13.95 10.94
C PHE A 205 -20.69 13.68 11.90
N LEU A 206 -20.83 12.69 12.79
CA LEU A 206 -19.77 12.31 13.72
C LEU A 206 -18.51 11.78 13.00
N ALA A 207 -18.70 11.01 11.93
CA ALA A 207 -17.60 10.53 11.12
C ALA A 207 -16.94 11.66 10.33
N ALA A 208 -17.73 12.53 9.68
CA ALA A 208 -17.21 13.69 8.93
C ALA A 208 -16.36 14.61 9.82
N SER A 209 -16.89 14.96 11.02
CA SER A 209 -16.17 15.78 11.97
C SER A 209 -14.89 15.09 12.51
N GLY A 210 -14.92 13.76 12.72
CA GLY A 210 -13.73 12.99 13.04
C GLY A 210 -12.65 13.09 11.95
N TRP A 211 -13.02 13.04 10.67
CA TRP A 211 -12.09 13.22 9.56
C TRP A 211 -11.53 14.63 9.46
N VAL A 212 -12.37 15.65 9.67
CA VAL A 212 -11.94 17.06 9.72
C VAL A 212 -10.93 17.28 10.83
N ILE A 213 -11.25 16.88 12.07
CA ILE A 213 -10.38 17.06 13.23
C ILE A 213 -9.06 16.29 13.02
N SER A 214 -9.13 15.05 12.54
CA SER A 214 -7.97 14.24 12.21
C SER A 214 -7.05 14.92 11.20
N SER A 215 -7.61 15.45 10.11
CA SER A 215 -6.85 16.14 9.07
C SER A 215 -6.18 17.42 9.57
N VAL A 216 -6.87 18.19 10.41
CA VAL A 216 -6.32 19.40 11.04
C VAL A 216 -5.16 19.04 11.99
N VAL A 217 -5.33 18.01 12.83
CA VAL A 217 -4.25 17.53 13.72
C VAL A 217 -3.04 17.07 12.89
N GLY A 218 -3.27 16.30 11.82
CA GLY A 218 -2.22 15.87 10.92
C GLY A 218 -1.50 17.05 10.24
N ALA A 219 -2.24 18.07 9.84
CA ALA A 219 -1.67 19.27 9.24
C ALA A 219 -0.79 20.04 10.23
N VAL A 220 -1.25 20.23 11.48
CA VAL A 220 -0.43 20.89 12.53
C VAL A 220 0.88 20.13 12.72
N VAL A 221 0.81 18.81 12.92
CA VAL A 221 2.01 18.00 13.14
C VAL A 221 2.93 18.01 11.93
N ALA A 222 2.39 17.88 10.70
CA ALA A 222 3.19 17.85 9.48
C ALA A 222 3.85 19.21 9.18
N ILE A 223 3.14 20.32 9.38
CA ILE A 223 3.68 21.68 9.19
C ILE A 223 4.84 21.93 10.17
N LEU A 224 4.67 21.58 11.46
CA LEU A 224 5.71 21.75 12.47
C LEU A 224 6.89 20.78 12.28
N ALA A 225 6.64 19.60 11.74
CA ALA A 225 7.67 18.60 11.44
C ALA A 225 8.46 18.90 10.17
N ALA A 226 7.88 19.59 9.19
CA ALA A 226 8.49 19.83 7.88
C ALA A 226 9.90 20.46 7.94
N PRO A 227 10.19 21.46 8.81
CA PRO A 227 11.54 22.00 8.97
C PRO A 227 12.54 21.03 9.61
N LEU A 228 12.06 20.05 10.40
CA LEU A 228 12.90 19.09 11.14
C LEU A 228 13.38 17.93 10.27
N VAL A 229 12.50 17.42 9.39
CA VAL A 229 12.75 16.18 8.63
C VAL A 229 12.81 16.38 7.13
N GLN A 230 12.76 17.60 6.64
CA GLN A 230 12.55 17.98 5.25
C GLN A 230 11.21 17.46 4.70
N LEU A 231 10.55 18.25 3.89
CA LEU A 231 9.26 17.88 3.32
C LEU A 231 9.46 16.93 2.15
N ASN A 232 9.32 15.63 2.40
CA ASN A 232 9.47 14.54 1.44
C ASN A 232 8.21 13.66 1.43
N GLY A 233 7.71 13.35 0.23
CA GLY A 233 6.48 12.59 0.06
C GLY A 233 6.51 11.19 0.68
N SER A 234 7.60 10.45 0.55
CA SER A 234 7.72 9.09 1.07
C SER A 234 7.86 9.04 2.58
N ILE A 235 8.59 9.98 3.18
CA ILE A 235 8.82 10.05 4.63
C ILE A 235 7.50 10.31 5.36
N PHE A 236 6.71 11.31 4.91
CA PHE A 236 5.43 11.63 5.54
C PHE A 236 4.37 10.56 5.29
N THR A 237 4.34 9.98 4.09
CA THR A 237 3.30 9.01 3.72
C THR A 237 3.54 7.64 4.35
N PHE A 238 4.79 7.16 4.44
CA PHE A 238 5.09 5.81 4.94
C PHE A 238 6.02 5.79 6.13
N GLY A 239 7.05 6.65 6.15
CA GLY A 239 8.07 6.66 7.21
C GLY A 239 7.47 6.91 8.60
N PHE A 240 6.49 7.79 8.72
CA PHE A 240 5.80 8.06 9.98
C PHE A 240 4.48 7.29 10.14
N LEU A 241 3.81 6.92 9.05
CA LEU A 241 2.53 6.22 9.11
C LEU A 241 2.67 4.82 9.73
N ILE A 242 3.69 4.07 9.34
CA ILE A 242 3.88 2.68 9.81
C ILE A 242 4.17 2.64 11.32
N PRO A 243 5.12 3.43 11.86
CA PRO A 243 5.30 3.56 13.30
C PRO A 243 4.04 4.03 14.03
N ALA A 244 3.29 4.99 13.43
CA ALA A 244 2.05 5.49 13.99
C ALA A 244 0.95 4.41 14.05
N LEU A 245 0.85 3.54 13.03
CA LEU A 245 -0.04 2.38 13.06
C LEU A 245 0.35 1.40 14.17
N GLY A 246 1.64 1.16 14.39
CA GLY A 246 2.14 0.36 15.51
C GLY A 246 1.73 0.92 16.86
N ALA A 247 1.92 2.22 17.05
CA ALA A 247 1.52 2.92 18.27
C ALA A 247 0.00 2.91 18.48
N ALA A 248 -0.79 3.16 17.43
CA ALA A 248 -2.24 3.12 17.47
C ALA A 248 -2.78 1.71 17.80
N LEU A 249 -2.07 0.66 17.37
CA LEU A 249 -2.42 -0.72 17.64
C LEU A 249 -2.27 -1.06 19.14
N ILE A 250 -1.20 -0.60 19.79
CA ILE A 250 -1.03 -0.75 21.25
C ILE A 250 -2.17 -0.06 22.00
N GLY A 251 -2.58 1.13 21.56
CA GLY A 251 -3.75 1.82 22.09
C GLY A 251 -5.10 1.21 21.67
N LYS A 252 -5.09 0.08 20.92
CA LYS A 252 -6.27 -0.61 20.38
C LYS A 252 -7.17 0.32 19.56
N PHE A 253 -6.62 1.36 18.96
CA PHE A 253 -7.34 2.44 18.28
C PHE A 253 -8.43 3.12 19.12
N ARG A 254 -8.38 2.98 20.44
CA ARG A 254 -9.36 3.54 21.39
C ARG A 254 -8.73 4.51 22.40
N ASN A 255 -7.55 4.19 22.90
CA ASN A 255 -6.92 4.88 24.01
C ASN A 255 -5.82 5.83 23.53
N PHE A 256 -5.99 7.12 23.74
CA PHE A 256 -5.03 8.15 23.32
C PHE A 256 -3.69 8.03 24.06
N TRP A 257 -3.68 7.91 25.40
CA TRP A 257 -2.44 7.92 26.19
C TRP A 257 -1.48 6.77 25.87
N PRO A 258 -1.91 5.48 25.85
CA PRO A 258 -1.02 4.40 25.47
C PRO A 258 -0.46 4.59 24.07
N THR A 259 -1.25 5.11 23.13
CA THR A 259 -0.83 5.37 21.74
C THR A 259 0.26 6.44 21.69
N VAL A 260 0.03 7.59 22.33
CA VAL A 260 0.98 8.71 22.30
C VAL A 260 2.29 8.33 22.98
N LEU A 261 2.21 7.71 24.17
CA LEU A 261 3.40 7.24 24.88
C LEU A 261 4.20 6.22 24.06
N THR A 262 3.53 5.28 23.41
CA THR A 262 4.19 4.32 22.52
C THR A 262 4.82 5.01 21.31
N GLY A 263 4.13 5.98 20.68
CA GLY A 263 4.68 6.73 19.56
C GLY A 263 5.96 7.47 19.92
N VAL A 264 5.96 8.14 21.08
CA VAL A 264 7.14 8.80 21.63
C VAL A 264 8.24 7.77 21.92
N ALA A 265 7.92 6.66 22.58
CA ALA A 265 8.88 5.61 22.90
C ALA A 265 9.52 5.00 21.64
N ILE A 266 8.75 4.75 20.58
CA ILE A 266 9.27 4.24 19.30
C ILE A 266 10.33 5.19 18.75
N GLY A 267 10.06 6.51 18.66
CA GLY A 267 11.03 7.47 18.15
C GLY A 267 12.29 7.59 19.01
N MET A 268 12.12 7.57 20.34
CA MET A 268 13.24 7.59 21.29
C MET A 268 14.13 6.35 21.14
N VAL A 269 13.55 5.17 21.09
CA VAL A 269 14.29 3.89 20.92
C VAL A 269 14.94 3.81 19.56
N GLN A 270 14.28 4.26 18.47
CA GLN A 270 14.88 4.32 17.14
C GLN A 270 16.15 5.18 17.11
N SER A 271 16.16 6.30 17.82
CA SER A 271 17.33 7.17 17.93
C SER A 271 18.45 6.51 18.76
N THR A 272 18.10 5.80 19.84
CA THR A 272 19.08 5.06 20.66
C THR A 272 19.76 3.93 19.89
N PHE A 273 19.05 3.29 18.96
CA PHE A 273 19.64 2.25 18.10
C PHE A 273 20.77 2.80 17.21
N THR A 274 20.70 4.07 16.80
CA THR A 274 21.80 4.73 16.10
C THR A 274 23.08 4.81 16.95
N LYS A 275 22.95 5.05 18.25
CA LYS A 275 24.11 5.02 19.17
C LYS A 275 24.62 3.60 19.37
N MET A 276 23.71 2.62 19.52
CA MET A 276 24.11 1.21 19.67
C MET A 276 24.90 0.68 18.46
N GLN A 277 24.59 1.16 17.24
CA GLN A 277 25.37 0.85 16.03
C GLN A 277 26.82 1.35 16.11
N ILE A 278 27.06 2.48 16.80
CA ILE A 278 28.39 3.04 16.94
C ILE A 278 29.18 2.30 18.03
N ASP A 279 28.51 1.94 19.13
CA ASP A 279 29.16 1.38 20.32
C ASP A 279 29.40 -0.14 20.23
N PHE A 280 28.56 -0.87 19.50
CA PHE A 280 28.59 -2.33 19.45
C PHE A 280 28.79 -2.85 18.03
N SER A 281 29.95 -3.42 17.74
CA SER A 281 30.28 -4.00 16.43
C SER A 281 29.42 -5.22 16.05
N TRP A 282 28.78 -5.88 17.02
CA TRP A 282 27.85 -6.99 16.78
C TRP A 282 26.42 -6.53 16.45
N TRP A 283 26.11 -5.23 16.66
CA TRP A 283 24.79 -4.69 16.39
C TRP A 283 24.59 -4.56 14.86
N PRO A 284 23.44 -5.00 14.31
CA PRO A 284 23.18 -4.89 12.88
C PRO A 284 23.25 -3.43 12.39
N GLU A 285 24.03 -3.18 11.35
CA GLU A 285 24.16 -1.85 10.77
C GLU A 285 22.88 -1.36 10.09
N TYR A 286 22.03 -2.30 9.61
CA TYR A 286 20.86 -1.99 8.80
C TYR A 286 19.60 -2.63 9.40
N GLY A 287 18.47 -1.94 9.23
CA GLY A 287 17.15 -2.47 9.44
C GLY A 287 16.63 -2.45 10.88
N MET A 288 17.46 -2.39 11.92
CA MET A 288 16.97 -2.43 13.32
C MET A 288 16.13 -1.21 13.67
N ARG A 289 16.55 -0.03 13.24
CA ARG A 289 15.84 1.23 13.49
C ARG A 289 14.48 1.24 12.79
N GLU A 290 14.47 0.92 11.51
CA GLU A 290 13.26 0.92 10.66
C GLU A 290 12.37 -0.30 10.94
N GLY A 291 12.95 -1.41 11.41
CA GLY A 291 12.24 -2.62 11.79
C GLY A 291 11.55 -2.59 13.15
N LEU A 292 11.94 -1.66 14.04
CA LEU A 292 11.35 -1.54 15.38
C LEU A 292 9.82 -1.41 15.37
N PRO A 293 9.18 -0.55 14.54
CA PRO A 293 7.73 -0.45 14.49
C PRO A 293 7.05 -1.78 14.12
N PHE A 294 7.68 -2.57 13.25
CA PHE A 294 7.18 -3.88 12.88
C PHE A 294 7.28 -4.88 14.04
N MET A 295 8.38 -4.89 14.76
CA MET A 295 8.52 -5.71 15.97
C MET A 295 7.44 -5.36 16.99
N VAL A 296 7.17 -4.06 17.19
CA VAL A 296 6.10 -3.56 18.05
C VAL A 296 4.74 -4.07 17.58
N ILE A 297 4.44 -4.02 16.28
CA ILE A 297 3.19 -4.54 15.69
C ILE A 297 3.06 -6.03 15.94
N ILE A 298 4.09 -6.83 15.64
CA ILE A 298 4.06 -8.29 15.84
C ILE A 298 3.88 -8.65 17.31
N VAL A 299 4.69 -8.07 18.20
CA VAL A 299 4.61 -8.35 19.65
C VAL A 299 3.22 -7.99 20.18
N THR A 300 2.71 -6.82 19.82
CA THR A 300 1.37 -6.39 20.23
C THR A 300 0.29 -7.37 19.75
N MET A 301 0.39 -7.83 18.52
CA MET A 301 -0.58 -8.78 17.96
C MET A 301 -0.51 -10.16 18.60
N ILE A 302 0.70 -10.63 18.96
CA ILE A 302 0.89 -11.90 19.66
C ILE A 302 0.34 -11.84 21.08
N VAL A 303 0.64 -10.73 21.80
CA VAL A 303 0.26 -10.57 23.21
C VAL A 303 -1.22 -10.22 23.36
N SER A 304 -1.74 -9.28 22.56
CA SER A 304 -3.10 -8.78 22.75
C SER A 304 -4.18 -9.75 22.25
N GLY A 305 -3.90 -10.55 21.20
CA GLY A 305 -4.84 -11.56 20.66
C GLY A 305 -6.21 -11.04 20.21
N GLU A 306 -6.51 -9.77 20.45
CA GLU A 306 -7.81 -9.18 20.26
C GLU A 306 -7.98 -8.64 18.83
N ARG A 307 -9.20 -8.76 18.33
CA ARG A 307 -9.60 -8.16 17.07
C ARG A 307 -9.91 -6.68 17.28
N LEU A 308 -9.50 -5.82 16.34
CA LEU A 308 -10.06 -4.47 16.30
C LEU A 308 -11.58 -4.58 16.16
N PRO A 309 -12.37 -3.83 16.93
CA PRO A 309 -13.82 -3.84 16.80
C PRO A 309 -14.20 -3.34 15.40
N GLU A 310 -14.67 -4.25 14.56
CA GLU A 310 -15.23 -3.88 13.25
C GLU A 310 -16.62 -3.30 13.44
N ARG A 311 -16.81 -2.05 13.06
CA ARG A 311 -18.11 -1.38 13.08
C ARG A 311 -19.06 -2.11 12.14
N GLY A 312 -20.23 -2.52 12.61
CA GLY A 312 -21.30 -3.09 11.76
C GLY A 312 -21.13 -4.57 11.38
N SER A 313 -20.37 -5.37 12.14
CA SER A 313 -20.11 -6.80 11.85
C SER A 313 -21.34 -7.74 11.90
N VAL A 314 -22.53 -7.22 12.19
CA VAL A 314 -23.78 -8.01 12.29
C VAL A 314 -24.39 -8.34 10.92
N GLY A 315 -24.01 -7.65 9.85
CA GLY A 315 -24.41 -7.96 8.48
C GLY A 315 -23.34 -8.74 7.76
N GLY A 316 -23.57 -10.00 7.41
CA GLY A 316 -22.63 -10.81 6.64
C GLY A 316 -22.25 -10.09 5.33
N TRP A 317 -20.99 -9.67 5.21
CA TRP A 317 -20.47 -9.06 3.99
C TRP A 317 -20.55 -10.07 2.85
N LYS A 318 -21.18 -9.70 1.75
CA LYS A 318 -21.11 -10.50 0.52
C LYS A 318 -19.66 -10.42 -0.02
N LEU A 319 -18.93 -11.51 0.14
CA LEU A 319 -17.60 -11.63 -0.47
C LEU A 319 -17.73 -11.60 -2.00
N PRO A 320 -16.80 -10.93 -2.73
CA PRO A 320 -16.81 -10.93 -4.18
C PRO A 320 -16.82 -12.36 -4.74
N TYR A 321 -17.60 -12.61 -5.76
CA TYR A 321 -17.75 -13.94 -6.34
C TYR A 321 -16.44 -14.39 -7.02
N VAL A 322 -16.00 -15.61 -6.73
CA VAL A 322 -14.85 -16.24 -7.38
C VAL A 322 -15.36 -17.22 -8.44
N PRO A 323 -15.25 -16.88 -9.72
CA PRO A 323 -15.78 -17.72 -10.79
C PRO A 323 -15.02 -19.03 -10.89
N PRO A 324 -15.65 -20.11 -11.42
CA PRO A 324 -14.93 -21.30 -11.85
C PRO A 324 -13.93 -20.93 -12.96
N ALA A 325 -12.76 -21.55 -12.94
CA ALA A 325 -11.75 -21.31 -13.96
C ALA A 325 -12.10 -22.14 -15.21
N ASN A 326 -12.77 -21.54 -16.19
CA ASN A 326 -13.03 -22.17 -17.47
C ASN A 326 -11.92 -21.78 -18.46
N VAL A 327 -10.97 -22.70 -18.66
CA VAL A 327 -9.91 -22.53 -19.67
C VAL A 327 -10.44 -23.09 -20.98
N THR A 328 -10.83 -22.20 -21.88
CA THR A 328 -11.24 -22.50 -23.24
C THR A 328 -10.27 -21.86 -24.22
N TRP A 329 -10.28 -22.30 -25.47
CA TRP A 329 -9.48 -21.68 -26.54
C TRP A 329 -9.72 -20.16 -26.64
N PHE A 330 -10.97 -19.72 -26.50
CA PHE A 330 -11.30 -18.28 -26.51
C PHE A 330 -10.77 -17.52 -25.30
N SER A 331 -10.79 -18.12 -24.12
CA SER A 331 -10.36 -17.42 -22.89
C SER A 331 -8.84 -17.36 -22.72
N ALA A 332 -8.09 -18.30 -23.26
CA ALA A 332 -6.63 -18.37 -23.17
C ALA A 332 -5.95 -18.11 -24.52
N GLY A 333 -6.42 -18.73 -25.60
CA GLY A 333 -5.78 -18.65 -26.91
C GLY A 333 -5.86 -17.26 -27.53
N VAL A 334 -7.03 -16.61 -27.49
CA VAL A 334 -7.18 -15.26 -28.06
C VAL A 334 -6.27 -14.21 -27.41
N PRO A 335 -6.19 -14.07 -26.06
CA PRO A 335 -5.22 -13.17 -25.43
C PRO A 335 -3.77 -13.47 -25.78
N ILE A 336 -3.40 -14.75 -25.86
CA ILE A 336 -2.04 -15.16 -26.26
C ILE A 336 -1.75 -14.75 -27.71
N LEU A 337 -2.70 -14.96 -28.63
CA LEU A 337 -2.56 -14.57 -30.04
C LEU A 337 -2.43 -13.04 -30.18
N ILE A 338 -3.26 -12.26 -29.48
CA ILE A 338 -3.20 -10.80 -29.50
C ILE A 338 -1.84 -10.31 -28.95
N ALA A 339 -1.40 -10.86 -27.82
CA ALA A 339 -0.10 -10.51 -27.25
C ALA A 339 1.05 -10.89 -28.19
N SER A 340 1.00 -12.08 -28.82
CA SER A 340 2.01 -12.54 -29.79
C SER A 340 2.05 -11.66 -31.05
N ALA A 341 0.89 -11.29 -31.58
CA ALA A 341 0.81 -10.35 -32.70
C ALA A 341 1.39 -8.97 -32.31
N GLY A 342 1.05 -8.47 -31.14
CA GLY A 342 1.62 -7.22 -30.63
C GLY A 342 3.15 -7.27 -30.48
N ILE A 343 3.71 -8.37 -30.00
CA ILE A 343 5.16 -8.56 -29.87
C ILE A 343 5.86 -8.57 -31.25
N LEU A 344 5.25 -9.16 -32.26
CA LEU A 344 5.84 -9.30 -33.59
C LEU A 344 5.71 -8.02 -34.43
N PHE A 345 4.51 -7.44 -34.48
CA PHE A 345 4.17 -6.39 -35.45
C PHE A 345 4.32 -4.97 -34.90
N LEU A 346 4.31 -4.77 -33.57
CA LEU A 346 4.43 -3.44 -32.99
C LEU A 346 5.91 -3.05 -32.74
N GLY A 347 6.16 -1.74 -32.70
CA GLY A 347 7.49 -1.17 -32.49
C GLY A 347 8.09 -1.42 -31.09
N PRO A 348 9.38 -1.08 -30.88
CA PRO A 348 10.10 -1.36 -29.64
C PRO A 348 9.44 -0.80 -28.37
N LEU A 349 8.86 0.41 -28.42
CA LEU A 349 8.19 1.05 -27.29
C LEU A 349 6.88 0.33 -26.91
N TRP A 350 6.07 -0.08 -27.89
CA TRP A 350 4.90 -0.91 -27.66
C TRP A 350 5.27 -2.26 -27.05
N ARG A 351 6.35 -2.85 -27.54
CA ARG A 351 6.88 -4.11 -27.01
C ARG A 351 7.31 -3.95 -25.54
N ALA A 352 7.94 -2.82 -25.19
CA ALA A 352 8.27 -2.51 -23.81
C ALA A 352 7.01 -2.38 -22.92
N ALA A 353 5.93 -1.76 -23.43
CA ALA A 353 4.65 -1.68 -22.73
C ALA A 353 4.00 -3.06 -22.55
N ILE A 354 4.05 -3.92 -23.56
CA ILE A 354 3.57 -5.30 -23.47
C ILE A 354 4.34 -6.08 -22.41
N MET A 355 5.67 -5.97 -22.37
CA MET A 355 6.50 -6.61 -21.34
C MET A 355 6.13 -6.14 -19.95
N SER A 356 5.90 -4.82 -19.74
CA SER A 356 5.41 -4.28 -18.47
C SER A 356 4.08 -4.92 -18.08
N SER A 357 3.14 -5.00 -19.00
CA SER A 357 1.83 -5.61 -18.79
C SER A 357 1.93 -7.10 -18.41
N LEU A 358 2.80 -7.85 -19.06
CA LEU A 358 2.99 -9.27 -18.77
C LEU A 358 3.56 -9.49 -17.35
N ILE A 359 4.57 -8.72 -16.96
CA ILE A 359 5.17 -8.79 -15.62
C ILE A 359 4.14 -8.37 -14.55
N ALA A 360 3.42 -7.27 -14.78
CA ALA A 360 2.39 -6.80 -13.87
C ALA A 360 1.23 -7.81 -13.72
N ALA A 361 0.89 -8.54 -14.80
CA ALA A 361 -0.09 -9.63 -14.75
C ALA A 361 0.40 -10.80 -13.86
N VAL A 362 1.69 -11.16 -13.90
CA VAL A 362 2.28 -12.16 -12.99
C VAL A 362 2.15 -11.70 -11.54
N LEU A 363 2.49 -10.45 -11.25
CA LEU A 363 2.34 -9.89 -9.89
C LEU A 363 0.87 -9.87 -9.46
N ALA A 364 -0.04 -9.45 -10.34
CA ALA A 364 -1.48 -9.45 -10.07
C ALA A 364 -2.01 -10.86 -9.79
N LEU A 365 -1.48 -11.89 -10.45
CA LEU A 365 -1.85 -13.28 -10.22
C LEU A 365 -1.50 -13.75 -8.80
N SER A 366 -0.43 -13.23 -8.18
CA SER A 366 -0.10 -13.51 -6.79
C SER A 366 -1.18 -13.01 -5.83
N PHE A 367 -1.74 -11.82 -6.08
CA PHE A 367 -2.87 -11.28 -5.32
C PHE A 367 -4.15 -12.10 -5.52
N VAL A 368 -4.41 -12.62 -6.72
CA VAL A 368 -5.57 -13.48 -6.99
C VAL A 368 -5.55 -14.72 -6.10
N VAL A 369 -4.39 -15.34 -5.92
CA VAL A 369 -4.26 -16.53 -5.05
C VAL A 369 -4.51 -16.17 -3.59
N LEU A 370 -3.86 -15.14 -3.07
CA LEU A 370 -3.90 -14.84 -1.63
C LEU A 370 -5.19 -14.10 -1.23
N ILE A 371 -5.54 -13.06 -1.95
CA ILE A 371 -6.71 -12.25 -1.63
C ILE A 371 -7.96 -12.83 -2.32
N GLY A 372 -7.86 -13.15 -3.61
CA GLY A 372 -8.99 -13.67 -4.39
C GLY A 372 -9.50 -15.00 -3.86
N PHE A 373 -8.66 -16.00 -3.78
CA PHE A 373 -9.06 -17.33 -3.34
C PHE A 373 -9.01 -17.50 -1.82
N GLY A 374 -8.09 -16.81 -1.15
CA GLY A 374 -7.86 -16.94 0.29
C GLY A 374 -8.59 -15.93 1.16
N GLY A 375 -9.02 -14.79 0.63
CA GLY A 375 -9.59 -13.71 1.42
C GLY A 375 -8.59 -13.04 2.39
N GLN A 376 -7.28 -13.33 2.22
CA GLN A 376 -6.23 -12.81 3.09
C GLN A 376 -5.65 -11.52 2.49
N THR A 377 -5.98 -10.36 3.08
CA THR A 377 -5.44 -9.07 2.62
C THR A 377 -3.95 -8.98 2.92
N SER A 378 -3.11 -8.89 1.88
CA SER A 378 -1.66 -8.71 2.03
C SER A 378 -1.18 -7.50 1.23
N LEU A 379 -0.32 -6.70 1.86
CA LEU A 379 0.36 -5.55 1.28
C LEU A 379 1.87 -5.80 1.09
N ALA A 380 2.33 -7.06 1.24
CA ALA A 380 3.75 -7.43 1.18
C ALA A 380 4.18 -8.03 -0.17
N GLN A 381 3.33 -8.03 -1.21
CA GLN A 381 3.60 -8.80 -2.43
C GLN A 381 4.86 -8.34 -3.17
N MET A 382 5.12 -7.02 -3.22
CA MET A 382 6.34 -6.52 -3.85
C MET A 382 7.59 -6.81 -3.00
N ALA A 383 7.45 -6.92 -1.68
CA ALA A 383 8.56 -7.38 -0.84
C ALA A 383 8.93 -8.85 -1.16
N PHE A 384 7.93 -9.72 -1.37
CA PHE A 384 8.19 -11.09 -1.83
C PHE A 384 8.79 -11.11 -3.25
N ALA A 385 8.32 -10.23 -4.14
CA ALA A 385 8.92 -10.05 -5.46
C ALA A 385 10.39 -9.60 -5.34
N GLY A 386 10.68 -8.65 -4.45
CA GLY A 386 12.06 -8.21 -4.18
C GLY A 386 12.95 -9.32 -3.68
N VAL A 387 12.47 -10.16 -2.74
CA VAL A 387 13.22 -11.35 -2.30
C VAL A 387 13.57 -12.23 -3.50
N GLY A 388 12.62 -12.46 -4.42
CA GLY A 388 12.88 -13.22 -5.65
C GLY A 388 13.92 -12.54 -6.56
N GLY A 389 13.83 -11.22 -6.76
CA GLY A 389 14.77 -10.46 -7.58
C GLY A 389 16.20 -10.45 -7.01
N PHE A 390 16.34 -10.14 -5.71
CA PHE A 390 17.64 -10.11 -5.04
C PHE A 390 18.25 -11.51 -4.89
N ALA A 391 17.45 -12.53 -4.58
CA ALA A 391 17.91 -13.91 -4.54
C ALA A 391 18.37 -14.39 -5.93
N LEU A 392 17.63 -14.04 -7.00
CA LEU A 392 18.07 -14.34 -8.38
C LEU A 392 19.44 -13.76 -8.66
N SER A 393 19.64 -12.48 -8.32
CA SER A 393 20.94 -11.85 -8.53
C SER A 393 22.06 -12.63 -7.85
N LYS A 394 21.91 -12.99 -6.58
CA LYS A 394 22.93 -13.75 -5.84
C LYS A 394 23.14 -15.15 -6.40
N LEU A 395 22.06 -15.87 -6.72
CA LEU A 395 22.14 -17.24 -7.26
C LEU A 395 22.82 -17.26 -8.63
N ALA A 396 22.51 -16.28 -9.49
CA ALA A 396 23.04 -16.23 -10.84
C ALA A 396 24.49 -15.68 -10.88
N THR A 397 24.81 -14.63 -10.08
CA THR A 397 26.14 -13.99 -10.15
C THR A 397 27.17 -14.64 -9.24
N ASN A 398 26.82 -14.93 -7.97
CA ASN A 398 27.80 -15.42 -7.00
C ASN A 398 27.94 -16.95 -7.05
N TYR A 399 26.81 -17.66 -7.29
CA TYR A 399 26.82 -19.13 -7.32
C TYR A 399 26.79 -19.72 -8.72
N GLY A 400 26.70 -18.88 -9.77
CA GLY A 400 26.71 -19.32 -11.17
C GLY A 400 25.57 -20.26 -11.55
N ILE A 401 24.44 -20.24 -10.80
CA ILE A 401 23.31 -21.11 -11.09
C ILE A 401 22.65 -20.69 -12.39
N PRO A 402 22.56 -21.61 -13.39
CA PRO A 402 22.05 -21.26 -14.71
C PRO A 402 20.52 -21.11 -14.70
N PHE A 403 20.02 -20.40 -15.71
CA PHE A 403 18.61 -20.43 -16.08
C PHE A 403 18.24 -21.85 -16.60
N PRO A 404 17.07 -22.43 -16.27
CA PRO A 404 15.92 -21.85 -15.53
C PRO A 404 15.94 -22.09 -14.02
N PHE A 405 16.99 -22.68 -13.47
CA PHE A 405 17.03 -23.06 -12.04
C PHE A 405 17.11 -21.85 -11.10
N ALA A 406 17.91 -20.83 -11.46
CA ALA A 406 18.09 -19.64 -10.63
C ALA A 406 16.77 -18.91 -10.30
N PRO A 407 15.87 -18.55 -11.24
CA PRO A 407 14.61 -17.88 -10.91
C PRO A 407 13.62 -18.80 -10.16
N ILE A 408 13.66 -20.11 -10.38
CA ILE A 408 12.83 -21.06 -9.63
C ILE A 408 13.28 -21.12 -8.17
N LEU A 409 14.58 -21.29 -7.90
CA LEU A 409 15.13 -21.30 -6.54
C LEU A 409 14.93 -19.96 -5.83
N ALA A 410 15.09 -18.84 -6.54
CA ALA A 410 14.80 -17.51 -6.02
C ALA A 410 13.32 -17.36 -5.62
N SER A 411 12.41 -17.89 -6.42
CA SER A 411 10.98 -17.91 -6.11
C SER A 411 10.63 -18.84 -4.94
N LEU A 412 11.33 -19.95 -4.77
CA LEU A 412 11.23 -20.81 -3.58
C LEU A 412 11.74 -20.10 -2.33
N GLY A 413 12.80 -19.31 -2.45
CA GLY A 413 13.25 -18.40 -1.39
C GLY A 413 12.16 -17.40 -1.00
N ALA A 414 11.52 -16.75 -1.98
CA ALA A 414 10.39 -15.86 -1.73
C ALA A 414 9.20 -16.60 -1.08
N MET A 415 8.92 -17.84 -1.48
CA MET A 415 7.91 -18.69 -0.84
C MET A 415 8.19 -18.89 0.65
N LEU A 416 9.44 -19.15 1.03
CA LEU A 416 9.84 -19.29 2.44
C LEU A 416 9.55 -18.01 3.23
N PHE A 417 9.92 -16.85 2.71
CA PHE A 417 9.62 -15.55 3.33
C PHE A 417 8.10 -15.30 3.41
N GLY A 418 7.34 -15.68 2.40
CA GLY A 418 5.87 -15.63 2.42
C GLY A 418 5.26 -16.48 3.53
N VAL A 419 5.79 -17.67 3.76
CA VAL A 419 5.39 -18.55 4.86
C VAL A 419 5.76 -17.90 6.21
N LEU A 420 6.96 -17.33 6.36
CA LEU A 420 7.39 -16.66 7.59
C LEU A 420 6.51 -15.46 7.94
N VAL A 421 6.21 -14.58 6.98
CA VAL A 421 5.28 -13.45 7.18
C VAL A 421 3.84 -13.93 7.39
N GLY A 422 3.48 -15.08 6.83
CA GLY A 422 2.20 -15.74 7.04
C GLY A 422 1.97 -16.24 8.47
N LEU A 423 3.03 -16.60 9.23
CA LEU A 423 2.90 -17.12 10.60
C LEU A 423 2.18 -16.14 11.56
N PRO A 424 2.63 -14.90 11.74
CA PRO A 424 1.89 -13.93 12.56
C PRO A 424 0.50 -13.60 11.96
N ALA A 425 0.37 -13.64 10.64
CA ALA A 425 -0.89 -13.40 9.94
C ALA A 425 -1.98 -14.45 10.24
N LEU A 426 -1.62 -15.66 10.71
CA LEU A 426 -2.59 -16.69 11.10
C LEU A 426 -3.50 -16.27 12.25
N ARG A 427 -3.01 -15.41 13.15
CA ARG A 427 -3.74 -14.95 14.34
C ARG A 427 -4.61 -13.72 14.08
N VAL A 428 -4.48 -13.12 12.89
CA VAL A 428 -5.03 -11.82 12.56
C VAL A 428 -5.99 -11.91 11.36
N ARG A 429 -7.00 -11.04 11.31
CA ARG A 429 -7.99 -11.01 10.21
C ARG A 429 -8.30 -9.56 9.79
N GLY A 430 -8.88 -9.42 8.60
CA GLY A 430 -9.41 -8.14 8.13
C GLY A 430 -8.31 -7.07 7.94
N THR A 431 -8.59 -5.84 8.37
CA THR A 431 -7.67 -4.70 8.24
C THR A 431 -6.36 -4.86 9.01
N ASN A 432 -6.39 -5.58 10.14
CA ASN A 432 -5.20 -5.84 10.93
C ASN A 432 -4.18 -6.69 10.18
N LEU A 433 -4.65 -7.63 9.36
CA LEU A 433 -3.79 -8.44 8.50
C LEU A 433 -3.06 -7.57 7.47
N ALA A 434 -3.75 -6.57 6.90
CA ALA A 434 -3.12 -5.62 5.98
C ALA A 434 -1.99 -4.83 6.68
N ILE A 435 -2.21 -4.39 7.94
CA ILE A 435 -1.19 -3.68 8.73
C ILE A 435 0.04 -4.58 8.98
N VAL A 436 -0.19 -5.82 9.42
CA VAL A 436 0.90 -6.77 9.70
C VAL A 436 1.70 -7.08 8.45
N THR A 437 1.03 -7.33 7.33
CA THR A 437 1.73 -7.64 6.08
C THR A 437 2.44 -6.42 5.49
N LEU A 438 1.86 -5.22 5.61
CA LEU A 438 2.55 -3.97 5.22
C LEU A 438 3.84 -3.79 6.01
N ALA A 439 3.75 -3.89 7.34
CA ALA A 439 4.89 -3.78 8.22
C ALA A 439 5.94 -4.88 7.95
N GLY A 440 5.50 -6.12 7.70
CA GLY A 440 6.38 -7.22 7.28
C GLY A 440 7.10 -6.94 5.96
N GLY A 441 6.40 -6.36 4.99
CA GLY A 441 7.00 -5.95 3.72
C GLY A 441 8.08 -4.87 3.89
N VAL A 442 7.82 -3.87 4.74
CA VAL A 442 8.82 -2.83 5.07
C VAL A 442 10.02 -3.44 5.78
N THR A 443 9.80 -4.35 6.72
CA THR A 443 10.91 -5.02 7.43
C THR A 443 11.79 -5.80 6.45
N ILE A 444 11.21 -6.54 5.51
CA ILE A 444 11.98 -7.23 4.46
C ILE A 444 12.78 -6.21 3.65
N ALA A 445 12.18 -5.08 3.26
CA ALA A 445 12.87 -4.05 2.50
C ALA A 445 14.05 -3.46 3.28
N GLU A 446 13.88 -3.15 4.56
CA GLU A 446 14.92 -2.53 5.39
C GLU A 446 16.01 -3.50 5.84
N PHE A 447 15.65 -4.72 6.25
CA PHE A 447 16.62 -5.71 6.75
C PHE A 447 17.31 -6.52 5.64
N VAL A 448 16.58 -6.81 4.53
CA VAL A 448 17.11 -7.67 3.48
C VAL A 448 17.63 -6.86 2.31
N PHE A 449 16.84 -5.93 1.76
CA PHE A 449 17.24 -5.25 0.51
C PHE A 449 18.35 -4.22 0.71
N LYS A 450 18.44 -3.60 1.89
CA LYS A 450 19.51 -2.63 2.20
C LYS A 450 20.77 -3.26 2.81
N HIS A 451 20.75 -4.55 3.06
CA HIS A 451 21.89 -5.23 3.65
C HIS A 451 23.05 -5.30 2.63
N PRO A 452 24.29 -4.89 2.97
CA PRO A 452 25.43 -4.84 2.05
C PRO A 452 25.73 -6.16 1.37
N TRP A 453 25.58 -7.28 2.09
CA TRP A 453 25.73 -8.60 1.51
C TRP A 453 24.72 -8.85 0.37
N VAL A 454 23.51 -8.30 0.44
CA VAL A 454 22.48 -8.46 -0.58
C VAL A 454 22.71 -7.52 -1.75
N ILE A 455 23.05 -6.24 -1.49
CA ILE A 455 23.30 -5.22 -2.52
C ILE A 455 24.61 -5.46 -3.26
N GLY A 456 25.61 -6.09 -2.63
CA GLY A 456 26.89 -6.38 -3.29
C GLY A 456 27.92 -5.25 -3.27
N GLY A 457 27.78 -4.29 -2.34
CA GLY A 457 28.66 -3.12 -2.19
C GLY A 457 28.23 -1.91 -3.02
N MET A 458 28.48 -0.70 -2.51
CA MET A 458 28.05 0.57 -3.15
C MET A 458 28.82 0.88 -4.45
N ASP A 459 29.98 0.28 -4.67
CA ASP A 459 30.87 0.61 -5.79
C ASP A 459 30.43 0.02 -7.14
N THR A 460 29.41 -0.84 -7.19
CA THR A 460 29.07 -1.64 -8.38
C THR A 460 27.79 -1.23 -9.09
N GLY A 461 27.15 -0.13 -8.70
CA GLY A 461 25.90 0.32 -9.34
C GLY A 461 24.70 -0.64 -9.17
N GLY A 462 24.74 -1.45 -8.13
CA GLY A 462 23.73 -2.48 -7.82
C GLY A 462 24.07 -3.85 -8.43
N PRO A 463 23.46 -4.92 -7.89
CA PRO A 463 23.73 -6.28 -8.33
C PRO A 463 23.28 -6.49 -9.79
N LYS A 464 24.24 -6.71 -10.69
CA LYS A 464 23.99 -7.03 -12.10
C LYS A 464 23.44 -8.44 -12.23
N ILE A 465 22.61 -8.65 -13.22
CA ILE A 465 21.97 -9.94 -13.48
C ILE A 465 22.34 -10.39 -14.88
N PRO A 466 22.91 -11.60 -15.04
CA PRO A 466 23.20 -12.16 -16.36
C PRO A 466 21.88 -12.40 -17.12
N ASN A 467 21.96 -12.25 -18.45
CA ASN A 467 20.80 -12.55 -19.30
C ASN A 467 20.34 -14.01 -19.12
N PRO A 468 19.03 -14.28 -19.11
CA PRO A 468 18.54 -15.65 -19.10
C PRO A 468 18.97 -16.35 -20.41
N SER A 469 19.61 -17.52 -20.30
CA SER A 469 20.07 -18.32 -21.44
C SER A 469 19.76 -19.80 -21.25
N LEU A 470 19.34 -20.47 -22.32
CA LEU A 470 19.16 -21.91 -22.39
C LEU A 470 20.23 -22.48 -23.33
N GLY A 471 21.33 -22.95 -22.75
CA GLY A 471 22.53 -23.29 -23.53
C GLY A 471 23.01 -22.04 -24.29
N ASP A 472 23.19 -22.15 -25.60
CA ASP A 472 23.62 -21.04 -26.47
C ASP A 472 22.52 -20.00 -26.79
N TRP A 473 21.27 -20.31 -26.43
CA TRP A 473 20.14 -19.43 -26.73
C TRP A 473 20.00 -18.36 -25.66
N ASN A 474 20.41 -17.14 -25.99
CA ASN A 474 20.21 -15.98 -25.13
C ASN A 474 18.77 -15.46 -25.26
N LEU A 475 18.00 -15.52 -24.16
CA LEU A 475 16.61 -15.05 -24.06
C LEU A 475 16.52 -13.60 -23.54
N GLY A 476 17.64 -12.93 -23.25
CA GLY A 476 17.67 -11.60 -22.66
C GLY A 476 17.08 -10.51 -23.55
N LEU A 477 16.71 -9.40 -22.90
CA LEU A 477 16.16 -8.20 -23.54
C LEU A 477 17.19 -7.52 -24.46
N VAL A 478 18.44 -7.48 -24.02
CA VAL A 478 19.56 -6.86 -24.73
C VAL A 478 20.58 -7.93 -25.13
N TYR A 479 20.96 -7.94 -26.40
CA TYR A 479 22.02 -8.81 -26.91
C TYR A 479 22.69 -8.18 -28.13
N GLY A 480 23.97 -7.87 -28.01
CA GLY A 480 24.69 -7.06 -29.00
C GLY A 480 24.05 -5.68 -29.16
N ASN A 481 23.86 -5.24 -30.39
CA ASN A 481 23.27 -3.91 -30.69
C ASN A 481 21.73 -3.88 -30.62
N LYS A 482 21.06 -4.99 -30.28
CA LYS A 482 19.58 -5.06 -30.20
C LYS A 482 19.13 -4.85 -28.76
N THR A 483 18.42 -3.76 -28.52
CA THR A 483 17.98 -3.31 -27.16
C THR A 483 16.54 -3.72 -26.81
N SER A 484 15.75 -4.27 -27.73
CA SER A 484 14.38 -4.69 -27.47
C SER A 484 14.03 -5.93 -28.31
N ARG A 485 14.47 -7.09 -27.82
CA ARG A 485 14.29 -8.36 -28.53
C ARG A 485 12.91 -8.95 -28.29
N PRO A 486 12.18 -9.40 -29.35
CA PRO A 486 10.89 -10.06 -29.20
C PRO A 486 10.99 -11.39 -28.42
N VAL A 487 12.15 -12.06 -28.46
CA VAL A 487 12.40 -13.33 -27.75
C VAL A 487 12.16 -13.19 -26.24
N PHE A 488 12.63 -12.08 -25.63
CA PHE A 488 12.39 -11.82 -24.21
C PHE A 488 10.90 -11.63 -23.90
N ALA A 489 10.15 -10.95 -24.77
CA ALA A 489 8.72 -10.77 -24.58
C ALA A 489 7.94 -12.11 -24.71
N PHE A 490 8.34 -13.00 -25.63
CA PHE A 490 7.78 -14.35 -25.71
C PHE A 490 8.11 -15.21 -24.50
N PHE A 491 9.33 -15.07 -23.97
CA PHE A 491 9.71 -15.70 -22.71
C PHE A 491 8.78 -15.25 -21.56
N LEU A 492 8.52 -13.96 -21.41
CA LEU A 492 7.58 -13.43 -20.40
C LEU A 492 6.16 -13.98 -20.61
N LEU A 493 5.71 -14.03 -21.86
CA LEU A 493 4.38 -14.55 -22.22
C LEU A 493 4.26 -16.04 -21.86
N ALA A 494 5.29 -16.84 -22.11
CA ALA A 494 5.33 -18.25 -21.75
C ALA A 494 5.23 -18.46 -20.23
N ILE A 495 6.02 -17.73 -19.45
CA ILE A 495 5.98 -17.80 -17.97
C ILE A 495 4.60 -17.38 -17.44
N LEU A 496 4.04 -16.26 -17.91
CA LEU A 496 2.69 -15.85 -17.53
C LEU A 496 1.66 -16.93 -17.86
N THR A 497 1.72 -17.53 -19.04
CA THR A 497 0.79 -18.58 -19.46
C THR A 497 0.89 -19.80 -18.55
N ILE A 498 2.10 -20.26 -18.23
CA ILE A 498 2.32 -21.39 -17.31
C ILE A 498 1.73 -21.09 -15.93
N LEU A 499 1.99 -19.90 -15.38
CA LEU A 499 1.48 -19.50 -14.06
C LEU A 499 -0.06 -19.33 -14.07
N CYS A 500 -0.64 -18.78 -15.15
CA CYS A 500 -2.10 -18.70 -15.30
C CYS A 500 -2.75 -20.08 -15.34
N LEU A 501 -2.16 -21.04 -16.07
CA LEU A 501 -2.64 -22.42 -16.12
C LEU A 501 -2.50 -23.11 -14.75
N MET A 502 -1.39 -22.91 -14.06
CA MET A 502 -1.18 -23.42 -12.70
C MET A 502 -2.26 -22.92 -11.74
N VAL A 503 -2.53 -21.61 -11.71
CA VAL A 503 -3.56 -21.01 -10.83
C VAL A 503 -4.97 -21.45 -11.23
N ALA A 504 -5.27 -21.56 -12.54
CA ALA A 504 -6.54 -22.08 -13.02
C ALA A 504 -6.77 -23.53 -12.60
N ASN A 505 -5.74 -24.39 -12.67
CA ASN A 505 -5.80 -25.77 -12.23
C ASN A 505 -5.97 -25.90 -10.71
N ILE A 506 -5.26 -25.07 -9.93
CA ILE A 506 -5.47 -24.99 -8.47
C ILE A 506 -6.93 -24.64 -8.16
N ARG A 507 -7.50 -23.66 -8.87
CA ARG A 507 -8.91 -23.25 -8.66
C ARG A 507 -9.90 -24.39 -8.93
N ARG A 508 -9.61 -25.27 -9.88
CA ARG A 508 -10.43 -26.47 -10.23
C ARG A 508 -10.23 -27.63 -9.25
N SER A 509 -9.08 -27.71 -8.63
CA SER A 509 -8.68 -28.81 -7.75
C SER A 509 -9.39 -28.80 -6.39
N GLY A 510 -9.18 -29.86 -5.61
CA GLY A 510 -9.59 -29.96 -4.20
C GLY A 510 -9.02 -28.82 -3.36
N SER A 511 -7.74 -28.47 -3.59
CA SER A 511 -7.08 -27.36 -2.88
C SER A 511 -7.80 -26.02 -3.07
N GLY A 512 -8.25 -25.71 -4.29
CA GLY A 512 -9.01 -24.50 -4.56
C GLY A 512 -10.36 -24.47 -3.84
N ARG A 513 -11.06 -25.61 -3.77
CA ARG A 513 -12.31 -25.73 -2.99
C ARG A 513 -12.09 -25.49 -1.50
N VAL A 514 -11.03 -26.05 -0.94
CA VAL A 514 -10.65 -25.88 0.47
C VAL A 514 -10.25 -24.42 0.76
N MET A 515 -9.51 -23.76 -0.15
CA MET A 515 -9.20 -22.33 -0.02
C MET A 515 -10.47 -21.48 0.06
N LEU A 516 -11.45 -21.73 -0.81
CA LEU A 516 -12.72 -20.99 -0.82
C LEU A 516 -13.60 -21.31 0.39
N ALA A 517 -13.57 -22.52 0.91
CA ALA A 517 -14.27 -22.89 2.15
C ALA A 517 -13.72 -22.09 3.34
N VAL A 518 -12.39 -22.03 3.50
CA VAL A 518 -11.72 -21.24 4.54
C VAL A 518 -12.00 -19.75 4.37
N ARG A 519 -12.00 -19.23 3.13
CA ARG A 519 -12.35 -17.84 2.81
C ARG A 519 -13.78 -17.49 3.25
N SER A 520 -14.72 -18.39 2.99
CA SER A 520 -16.14 -18.15 3.26
C SER A 520 -16.44 -18.16 4.76
N ASN A 521 -15.98 -19.20 5.47
CA ASN A 521 -16.17 -19.30 6.92
C ASN A 521 -15.12 -20.24 7.53
N GLU A 522 -14.11 -19.68 8.20
CA GLU A 522 -13.03 -20.44 8.82
C GLU A 522 -13.53 -21.40 9.92
N ARG A 523 -14.58 -21.03 10.69
CA ARG A 523 -15.13 -21.89 11.75
C ARG A 523 -15.86 -23.10 11.17
N ALA A 524 -16.68 -22.86 10.15
CA ALA A 524 -17.40 -23.94 9.46
C ALA A 524 -16.41 -24.87 8.74
N ALA A 525 -15.37 -24.33 8.10
CA ALA A 525 -14.31 -25.12 7.48
C ALA A 525 -13.58 -26.03 8.51
N ALA A 526 -13.25 -25.49 9.69
CA ALA A 526 -12.65 -26.28 10.76
C ALA A 526 -13.59 -27.39 11.28
N ALA A 527 -14.90 -27.12 11.38
CA ALA A 527 -15.89 -28.10 11.84
C ALA A 527 -16.00 -29.32 10.92
N VAL A 528 -15.73 -29.16 9.62
CA VAL A 528 -15.68 -30.28 8.65
C VAL A 528 -14.26 -30.87 8.47
N GLY A 529 -13.34 -30.61 9.41
CA GLY A 529 -12.00 -31.21 9.45
C GLY A 529 -10.93 -30.51 8.60
N ILE A 530 -11.21 -29.31 8.04
CA ILE A 530 -10.21 -28.56 7.27
C ILE A 530 -9.22 -27.87 8.22
N ASN A 531 -7.93 -28.13 8.04
CA ASN A 531 -6.89 -27.45 8.79
C ASN A 531 -6.62 -26.04 8.20
N ASN A 532 -7.26 -25.02 8.80
CA ASN A 532 -7.17 -23.63 8.36
C ASN A 532 -5.73 -23.10 8.32
N VAL A 533 -4.87 -23.53 9.26
CA VAL A 533 -3.46 -23.12 9.34
C VAL A 533 -2.71 -23.56 8.09
N ARG A 534 -2.78 -24.86 7.75
CA ARG A 534 -2.12 -25.41 6.56
C ARG A 534 -2.59 -24.72 5.28
N VAL A 535 -3.89 -24.48 5.16
CA VAL A 535 -4.48 -23.84 3.99
C VAL A 535 -3.99 -22.39 3.85
N LYS A 536 -3.98 -21.62 4.93
CA LYS A 536 -3.46 -20.24 4.91
C LYS A 536 -1.97 -20.21 4.57
N MET A 537 -1.16 -21.05 5.18
CA MET A 537 0.28 -21.14 4.90
C MET A 537 0.56 -21.51 3.44
N MET A 538 -0.20 -22.46 2.88
CA MET A 538 -0.12 -22.81 1.46
C MET A 538 -0.45 -21.63 0.56
N MET A 539 -1.48 -20.82 0.90
CA MET A 539 -1.85 -19.64 0.12
C MET A 539 -0.76 -18.55 0.18
N PHE A 540 -0.21 -18.27 1.36
CA PHE A 540 0.90 -17.32 1.52
C PHE A 540 2.14 -17.78 0.74
N GLY A 541 2.53 -19.05 0.88
CA GLY A 541 3.69 -19.59 0.18
C GLY A 541 3.52 -19.57 -1.35
N LEU A 542 2.39 -20.06 -1.87
CA LEU A 542 2.13 -20.07 -3.31
C LEU A 542 2.06 -18.66 -3.90
N SER A 543 1.41 -17.73 -3.20
CA SER A 543 1.32 -16.33 -3.60
C SER A 543 2.70 -15.67 -3.64
N ALA A 544 3.53 -15.93 -2.61
CA ALA A 544 4.90 -15.41 -2.56
C ALA A 544 5.81 -16.03 -3.62
N PHE A 545 5.63 -17.32 -3.95
CA PHE A 545 6.32 -17.96 -5.08
C PHE A 545 6.04 -17.24 -6.40
N ILE A 546 4.74 -16.98 -6.70
CA ILE A 546 4.34 -16.27 -7.92
C ILE A 546 4.89 -14.83 -7.91
N ALA A 547 4.82 -14.15 -6.76
CA ALA A 547 5.38 -12.81 -6.61
C ALA A 547 6.90 -12.80 -6.82
N GLY A 548 7.63 -13.77 -6.25
CA GLY A 548 9.08 -13.96 -6.41
C GLY A 548 9.47 -14.20 -7.87
N MET A 549 8.68 -14.99 -8.59
CA MET A 549 8.86 -15.16 -10.04
C MET A 549 8.66 -13.83 -10.77
N GLY A 550 7.60 -13.07 -10.45
CA GLY A 550 7.40 -11.72 -10.98
C GLY A 550 8.58 -10.78 -10.71
N GLY A 551 9.14 -10.83 -9.50
CA GLY A 551 10.33 -10.09 -9.13
C GLY A 551 11.59 -10.48 -9.91
N SER A 552 11.78 -11.77 -10.14
CA SER A 552 12.85 -12.28 -11.01
C SER A 552 12.70 -11.80 -12.45
N LEU A 553 11.47 -11.69 -12.97
CA LEU A 553 11.20 -11.16 -14.31
C LEU A 553 11.48 -9.65 -14.40
N ILE A 554 11.15 -8.88 -13.35
CA ILE A 554 11.54 -7.45 -13.24
C ILE A 554 13.07 -7.33 -13.31
N ALA A 555 13.75 -8.15 -12.54
CA ALA A 555 15.20 -8.18 -12.43
C ALA A 555 15.89 -8.48 -13.78
N TYR A 556 15.41 -9.48 -14.52
CA TYR A 556 15.88 -9.77 -15.89
C TYR A 556 15.59 -8.64 -16.88
N ARG A 557 14.46 -7.93 -16.72
CA ARG A 557 14.09 -6.83 -17.60
C ARG A 557 15.02 -5.63 -17.46
N PHE A 558 15.37 -5.27 -16.22
CA PHE A 558 16.23 -4.12 -15.95
C PHE A 558 17.73 -4.48 -15.90
N GLY A 559 18.07 -5.76 -15.87
CA GLY A 559 19.47 -6.24 -15.75
C GLY A 559 20.12 -5.90 -14.42
N ALA A 560 19.38 -5.31 -13.49
CA ALA A 560 19.81 -4.92 -12.15
C ALA A 560 18.63 -4.96 -11.17
N VAL A 561 18.92 -4.98 -9.88
CA VAL A 561 17.93 -4.95 -8.80
C VAL A 561 18.09 -3.68 -8.00
N SER A 562 16.98 -3.00 -7.69
CA SER A 562 16.93 -1.81 -6.84
C SER A 562 15.86 -1.97 -5.79
N ASP A 563 16.12 -1.55 -4.56
CA ASP A 563 15.18 -1.54 -3.44
C ASP A 563 13.93 -0.69 -3.74
N LEU A 564 14.09 0.41 -4.48
CA LEU A 564 12.99 1.29 -4.90
C LEU A 564 11.96 0.56 -5.76
N SER A 565 12.38 -0.38 -6.59
CA SER A 565 11.49 -1.15 -7.47
C SER A 565 10.56 -2.10 -6.71
N TYR A 566 10.92 -2.48 -5.48
CA TYR A 566 10.18 -3.45 -4.66
C TYR A 566 9.66 -2.84 -3.34
N GLY A 567 9.75 -1.53 -3.21
CA GLY A 567 9.35 -0.81 -2.02
C GLY A 567 7.83 -0.82 -1.77
N THR A 568 7.43 -0.24 -0.65
CA THR A 568 6.05 -0.19 -0.17
C THR A 568 5.10 0.48 -1.18
N ILE A 569 5.53 1.56 -1.83
CA ILE A 569 4.72 2.27 -2.85
C ILE A 569 4.43 1.33 -4.02
N ALA A 570 5.43 0.60 -4.49
CA ALA A 570 5.26 -0.37 -5.57
C ALA A 570 4.28 -1.49 -5.18
N SER A 571 4.31 -1.95 -3.90
CA SER A 571 3.38 -2.96 -3.40
C SER A 571 1.93 -2.47 -3.39
N LEU A 572 1.71 -1.26 -2.92
CA LEU A 572 0.39 -0.65 -2.89
C LEU A 572 -0.14 -0.37 -4.30
N THR A 573 0.72 0.10 -5.19
CA THR A 573 0.39 0.32 -6.61
C THR A 573 0.04 -0.99 -7.31
N ALA A 574 0.80 -2.06 -7.09
CA ALA A 574 0.51 -3.37 -7.66
C ALA A 574 -0.82 -3.95 -7.17
N LEU A 575 -1.12 -3.84 -5.85
CA LEU A 575 -2.44 -4.20 -5.31
C LEU A 575 -3.56 -3.41 -5.97
N SER A 576 -3.34 -2.12 -6.18
CA SER A 576 -4.31 -1.22 -6.75
C SER A 576 -4.73 -1.65 -8.16
N PHE A 577 -3.76 -1.92 -9.02
CA PHE A 577 -4.04 -2.42 -10.37
C PHE A 577 -4.61 -3.83 -10.35
N ALA A 578 -4.16 -4.71 -9.44
CA ALA A 578 -4.75 -6.04 -9.27
C ALA A 578 -6.23 -5.95 -8.89
N TYR A 579 -6.60 -5.01 -8.02
CA TYR A 579 -7.99 -4.76 -7.65
C TYR A 579 -8.79 -4.18 -8.80
N LEU A 580 -8.25 -3.18 -9.52
CA LEU A 580 -8.87 -2.57 -10.69
C LEU A 580 -9.16 -3.61 -11.77
N GLY A 581 -8.21 -4.49 -12.07
CA GLY A 581 -8.39 -5.57 -13.04
C GLY A 581 -9.41 -6.62 -12.62
N GLY A 582 -9.48 -6.93 -11.33
CA GLY A 582 -10.39 -7.91 -10.74
C GLY A 582 -9.67 -9.05 -10.03
N ILE A 583 -9.49 -8.91 -8.74
CA ILE A 583 -8.66 -9.76 -7.87
C ILE A 583 -9.20 -11.20 -7.70
N THR A 584 -10.39 -11.51 -8.19
CA THR A 584 -11.06 -12.81 -7.97
C THR A 584 -10.84 -13.82 -9.09
N SER A 585 -10.15 -13.44 -10.18
CA SER A 585 -10.02 -14.29 -11.36
C SER A 585 -8.69 -14.11 -12.10
N VAL A 586 -8.27 -15.17 -12.81
CA VAL A 586 -7.07 -15.14 -13.65
C VAL A 586 -7.21 -14.09 -14.78
N SER A 587 -8.40 -13.98 -15.39
CA SER A 587 -8.68 -12.93 -16.38
C SER A 587 -8.55 -11.52 -15.80
N GLY A 588 -8.89 -11.35 -14.53
CA GLY A 588 -8.69 -10.10 -13.81
C GLY A 588 -7.21 -9.76 -13.63
N ALA A 589 -6.35 -10.76 -13.36
CA ALA A 589 -4.91 -10.53 -13.29
C ALA A 589 -4.33 -10.07 -14.65
N VAL A 590 -4.81 -10.64 -15.76
CA VAL A 590 -4.41 -10.18 -17.10
C VAL A 590 -4.90 -8.76 -17.37
N ALA A 591 -6.16 -8.44 -17.02
CA ALA A 591 -6.69 -7.09 -17.14
C ALA A 591 -5.90 -6.08 -16.28
N ALA A 592 -5.52 -6.47 -15.05
CA ALA A 592 -4.65 -5.70 -14.18
C ALA A 592 -3.29 -5.40 -14.84
N GLY A 593 -2.68 -6.38 -15.48
CA GLY A 593 -1.43 -6.21 -16.22
C GLY A 593 -1.57 -5.21 -17.37
N VAL A 594 -2.65 -5.27 -18.13
CA VAL A 594 -2.91 -4.32 -19.23
C VAL A 594 -3.09 -2.89 -18.73
N THR A 595 -3.77 -2.71 -17.59
CA THR A 595 -4.04 -1.41 -16.97
C THR A 595 -2.95 -0.94 -15.99
N ALA A 596 -1.90 -1.74 -15.76
CA ALA A 596 -0.81 -1.39 -14.85
C ALA A 596 -0.02 -0.17 -15.32
N ALA A 597 0.69 0.45 -14.39
CA ALA A 597 1.63 1.54 -14.68
C ALA A 597 2.63 1.13 -15.77
N SER A 598 2.87 2.01 -16.74
CA SER A 598 3.70 1.74 -17.91
C SER A 598 3.22 0.54 -18.78
N GLY A 599 1.99 0.07 -18.57
CA GLY A 599 1.36 -0.99 -19.36
C GLY A 599 0.77 -0.49 -20.67
N VAL A 600 0.21 -1.43 -21.44
CA VAL A 600 -0.32 -1.14 -22.77
C VAL A 600 -1.41 -0.07 -22.76
N ALA A 601 -2.32 -0.08 -21.76
CA ALA A 601 -3.40 0.92 -21.69
C ALA A 601 -2.85 2.34 -21.51
N PHE A 602 -1.95 2.54 -20.53
CA PHE A 602 -1.36 3.86 -20.29
C PHE A 602 -0.44 4.31 -21.42
N TYR A 603 0.31 3.39 -22.01
CA TYR A 603 1.12 3.71 -23.18
C TYR A 603 0.26 4.15 -24.37
N SER A 604 -0.85 3.45 -24.65
CA SER A 604 -1.77 3.86 -25.73
C SER A 604 -2.39 5.23 -25.47
N MET A 605 -2.78 5.53 -24.23
CA MET A 605 -3.31 6.83 -23.86
C MET A 605 -2.25 7.96 -24.01
N ASN A 606 -0.99 7.65 -23.68
CA ASN A 606 0.10 8.61 -23.87
C ASN A 606 0.35 8.94 -25.35
N GLN A 607 0.21 7.95 -26.24
CA GLN A 607 0.31 8.18 -27.69
C GLN A 607 -0.84 9.05 -28.24
N VAL A 608 -2.04 8.92 -27.68
CA VAL A 608 -3.22 9.70 -28.12
C VAL A 608 -3.20 11.13 -27.57
N PHE A 609 -2.83 11.30 -26.28
CA PHE A 609 -2.94 12.56 -25.55
C PHE A 609 -1.60 13.28 -25.32
N GLY A 610 -0.49 12.77 -25.80
CA GLY A 610 0.85 13.37 -25.78
C GLY A 610 1.49 13.47 -24.38
N SER A 611 0.91 14.21 -23.45
CA SER A 611 1.47 14.45 -22.11
C SER A 611 0.87 13.58 -21.00
N PHE A 612 0.23 12.49 -21.37
CA PHE A 612 -0.55 11.65 -20.44
C PHE A 612 0.32 10.99 -19.35
N GLY A 613 1.60 10.72 -19.60
CA GLY A 613 2.51 10.11 -18.64
C GLY A 613 2.60 10.83 -17.29
N ARG A 614 2.49 12.16 -17.29
CA ARG A 614 2.45 12.96 -16.04
C ARG A 614 1.13 12.82 -15.26
N TRP A 615 0.08 12.29 -15.87
CA TRP A 615 -1.24 12.06 -15.26
C TRP A 615 -1.44 10.62 -14.84
N GLU A 616 -0.53 9.71 -15.20
CA GLU A 616 -0.65 8.26 -14.99
C GLU A 616 -1.01 7.90 -13.54
N ALA A 617 -0.22 8.38 -12.58
CA ALA A 617 -0.47 8.12 -11.16
C ALA A 617 -1.81 8.69 -10.69
N LEU A 618 -2.12 9.93 -11.08
CA LEU A 618 -3.38 10.60 -10.73
C LEU A 618 -4.59 9.82 -11.25
N ILE A 619 -4.61 9.52 -12.53
CA ILE A 619 -5.71 8.82 -13.17
C ILE A 619 -5.83 7.40 -12.64
N GLY A 620 -4.71 6.70 -12.48
CA GLY A 620 -4.68 5.38 -11.86
C GLY A 620 -5.29 5.38 -10.46
N GLY A 621 -4.92 6.35 -9.62
CA GLY A 621 -5.48 6.51 -8.28
C GLY A 621 -6.96 6.84 -8.26
N VAL A 622 -7.42 7.75 -9.14
CA VAL A 622 -8.84 8.10 -9.28
C VAL A 622 -9.67 6.93 -9.79
N LEU A 623 -9.20 6.23 -10.81
CA LEU A 623 -9.87 5.02 -11.34
C LEU A 623 -9.97 3.93 -10.27
N LEU A 624 -8.95 3.80 -9.43
CA LEU A 624 -8.96 2.85 -8.33
C LEU A 624 -10.02 3.19 -7.29
N ILE A 625 -10.10 4.46 -6.87
CA ILE A 625 -11.14 4.93 -5.93
C ILE A 625 -12.52 4.71 -6.54
N PHE A 626 -12.71 5.10 -7.79
CA PHE A 626 -13.97 4.91 -8.51
C PHE A 626 -14.38 3.44 -8.58
N THR A 627 -13.44 2.55 -8.93
CA THR A 627 -13.69 1.10 -8.97
C THR A 627 -14.02 0.53 -7.60
N ALA A 628 -13.34 0.99 -6.54
CA ALA A 628 -13.63 0.55 -5.18
C ALA A 628 -15.05 0.93 -4.73
N ILE A 629 -15.55 2.09 -5.17
CA ILE A 629 -16.91 2.57 -4.85
C ILE A 629 -17.97 1.87 -5.69
N THR A 630 -17.77 1.75 -7.02
CA THR A 630 -18.82 1.33 -7.96
C THR A 630 -18.82 -0.17 -8.25
N ASN A 631 -17.64 -0.78 -8.32
CA ASN A 631 -17.51 -2.18 -8.74
C ASN A 631 -16.40 -2.91 -7.97
N PRO A 632 -16.69 -3.41 -6.77
CA PRO A 632 -15.71 -4.10 -5.93
C PRO A 632 -15.18 -5.42 -6.54
N GLU A 633 -15.76 -5.91 -7.65
CA GLU A 633 -15.25 -7.07 -8.40
C GLU A 633 -14.27 -6.70 -9.51
N GLY A 634 -14.01 -5.42 -9.73
CA GLY A 634 -13.10 -4.90 -10.76
C GLY A 634 -13.64 -5.03 -12.20
N ILE A 635 -12.79 -4.70 -13.18
CA ILE A 635 -13.13 -4.70 -14.62
C ILE A 635 -13.63 -6.09 -15.07
N ALA A 636 -12.90 -7.14 -14.71
CA ALA A 636 -13.25 -8.51 -15.12
C ALA A 636 -14.59 -8.98 -14.49
N GLY A 637 -14.92 -8.52 -13.28
CA GLY A 637 -16.21 -8.76 -12.65
C GLY A 637 -17.35 -8.05 -13.37
N GLY A 638 -17.17 -6.77 -13.70
CA GLY A 638 -18.14 -5.97 -14.46
C GLY A 638 -18.47 -6.58 -15.83
N ILE A 639 -17.44 -6.97 -16.59
CA ILE A 639 -17.63 -7.63 -17.88
C ILE A 639 -18.43 -8.93 -17.74
N ARG A 640 -18.12 -9.74 -16.72
CA ARG A 640 -18.86 -10.99 -16.46
C ARG A 640 -20.32 -10.76 -16.12
N MET A 641 -20.63 -9.77 -15.27
CA MET A 641 -22.01 -9.41 -14.95
C MET A 641 -22.80 -8.99 -16.19
N GLN A 642 -22.21 -8.14 -17.04
CA GLN A 642 -22.84 -7.73 -18.29
C GLN A 642 -23.08 -8.90 -19.25
N VAL A 643 -22.12 -9.82 -19.38
CA VAL A 643 -22.29 -11.02 -20.21
C VAL A 643 -23.37 -11.94 -19.66
N ALA A 644 -23.44 -12.12 -18.33
CA ALA A 644 -24.48 -12.93 -17.68
C ALA A 644 -25.87 -12.32 -17.88
N GLN A 645 -26.02 -11.00 -17.70
CA GLN A 645 -27.28 -10.29 -17.94
C GLN A 645 -27.74 -10.41 -19.39
N LYS A 646 -26.81 -10.25 -20.37
CA LYS A 646 -27.13 -10.44 -21.80
C LYS A 646 -27.56 -11.88 -22.12
N ARG A 647 -26.98 -12.89 -21.46
CA ARG A 647 -27.39 -14.30 -21.64
C ARG A 647 -28.79 -14.54 -21.07
N GLN A 648 -29.06 -14.06 -19.86
CA GLN A 648 -30.39 -14.17 -19.25
C GLN A 648 -31.46 -13.46 -20.09
N ALA A 649 -31.19 -12.24 -20.58
CA ALA A 649 -32.12 -11.54 -21.46
C ALA A 649 -32.39 -12.31 -22.77
N LYS A 650 -31.37 -12.95 -23.34
CA LYS A 650 -31.54 -13.82 -24.54
C LYS A 650 -32.35 -15.08 -24.25
N GLU A 651 -32.15 -15.69 -23.08
CA GLU A 651 -32.92 -16.88 -22.66
C GLU A 651 -34.39 -16.54 -22.39
N LEU A 652 -34.66 -15.41 -21.71
CA LEU A 652 -36.02 -14.91 -21.50
C LEU A 652 -36.72 -14.61 -22.85
N ALA A 653 -36.05 -13.89 -23.75
CA ALA A 653 -36.60 -13.60 -25.08
C ALA A 653 -36.83 -14.88 -25.92
N LYS A 654 -36.03 -15.94 -25.71
CA LYS A 654 -36.25 -17.24 -26.35
C LYS A 654 -37.44 -17.98 -25.75
N GLN A 655 -37.62 -17.90 -24.43
CA GLN A 655 -38.79 -18.48 -23.74
C GLN A 655 -40.07 -17.77 -24.14
N GLU A 656 -40.10 -16.43 -24.19
CA GLU A 656 -41.23 -15.66 -24.70
C GLU A 656 -41.61 -16.01 -26.13
N LYS A 657 -40.63 -16.12 -27.03
CA LYS A 657 -40.86 -16.55 -28.40
C LYS A 657 -41.40 -17.97 -28.50
N SER A 658 -40.94 -18.90 -27.66
CA SER A 658 -41.47 -20.27 -27.65
C SER A 658 -42.89 -20.35 -27.07
N ALA A 659 -43.19 -19.53 -26.07
CA ALA A 659 -44.55 -19.42 -25.48
C ALA A 659 -45.57 -18.84 -26.51
N LEU A 660 -45.14 -17.79 -27.23
CA LEU A 660 -45.95 -17.21 -28.31
C LEU A 660 -46.16 -18.15 -29.50
N ALA A 661 -45.19 -19.04 -29.77
CA ALA A 661 -45.30 -20.04 -30.86
C ALA A 661 -46.15 -21.27 -30.46
N SER A 662 -46.38 -21.47 -29.14
CA SER A 662 -47.22 -22.56 -28.60
C SER A 662 -48.65 -22.13 -28.24
N ALA A 663 -48.93 -20.83 -28.27
CA ALA A 663 -50.27 -20.23 -28.15
C ALA A 663 -50.87 -20.02 -29.55
#